data_57979144275bee239b421cfbd01874de
#
_entry.id   57979144275bee239b421cfbd01874de
#
_cell.length_a   1.000
_cell.length_b   1.000
_cell.length_c   1.000
_cell.angle_alpha   90.00
_cell.angle_beta   90.00
_cell.angle_gamma   90.00
#
_symmetry.space_group_name_H-M   'P 1'
#
loop_
_entity.id
_entity.type
_entity.pdbx_description
1 polymer ?
#
loop_
_entity_poly.entity_id
_entity_poly.type
_entity_poly.pdbx_seq_one_letter_code
_entity_poly.pdbx_strand_id
1 'polypeptide(L)'
;MAWLAQSWTLLVALIVLFAAGMPAARAIGLRGLGQWAFAPVASTAMVVLLAIVYPLARIPWNGLSAAVGLIALLVLCLLAARLLRVPAARATVRDGRGLLAVGLAGGVAWGAARVVAYIGDPESVSQSNDAPFHLGAVRAILEQGTATPFGLGGLVDPEAPGAFYPGAWHAVTSLVAAYSGADIPVATNVMTVVVAAVVWPLGAAWLAHAATGRRLAAAAAAALSPALIAFPLLLVQYGILYSYLLAVALVPAALAALIVLSARSDDARPGRIAARSVAAAMGLLALAMAQPSVILAWALLTLLYSAGRFRSSWRGLSRRERIAGTAGVILAAGGLAVLWWRMSLLVTADYWGAVRTPAQAALDLASGGYAGTPTAWAVSVLALIGAAVSVRRRSTAWLTVAWLALAFLYGVAASLDTQLLRLPLVGAWYGDTYRLAALLPLLTVPLAAVGVVALVDLSARLLPSARAATRALPWAALLLILALGATAVALQPVVQRHHVANGVTETQSRFVSDASTWLSPDERTLLERLPRTVDTGERIIGNPGTGAAFGYALSGADVYPAKWQVPLAPAYGVLAHGLRDASSDPAVCDAVAALDVAYVLDFGAGDRGTGRVRMPGLTGFAGQSGFELVDSEGSASLWRVTACAG
;
A
#
# COMPACT_ATOMS: atom_id res chain seq x y z
N MET A 1 16.93 -2.13 -19.20
CA MET A 1 17.07 -3.57 -19.54
C MET A 1 16.66 -4.44 -18.34
N ALA A 2 17.12 -4.19 -17.12
CA ALA A 2 16.85 -5.01 -15.93
C ALA A 2 15.34 -5.28 -15.67
N TRP A 3 14.48 -4.26 -15.76
CA TRP A 3 13.02 -4.44 -15.61
C TRP A 3 12.36 -5.28 -16.72
N LEU A 4 12.91 -5.30 -17.94
CA LEU A 4 12.41 -6.17 -19.00
C LEU A 4 12.74 -7.64 -18.74
N ALA A 5 13.84 -7.93 -18.06
CA ALA A 5 14.18 -9.28 -17.62
C ALA A 5 13.15 -9.80 -16.58
N GLN A 6 12.46 -8.91 -15.86
CA GLN A 6 11.41 -9.25 -14.90
C GLN A 6 10.00 -9.39 -15.51
N SER A 7 9.88 -9.51 -16.85
CA SER A 7 8.59 -9.65 -17.53
C SER A 7 7.79 -10.86 -17.05
N TRP A 8 8.46 -11.98 -16.72
CA TRP A 8 7.84 -13.16 -16.14
C TRP A 8 7.27 -12.87 -14.74
N THR A 9 8.05 -12.25 -13.86
CA THR A 9 7.61 -11.86 -12.51
C THR A 9 6.45 -10.87 -12.57
N LEU A 10 6.48 -9.92 -13.52
CA LEU A 10 5.37 -8.98 -13.78
C LEU A 10 4.10 -9.74 -14.21
N LEU A 11 4.22 -10.71 -15.12
CA LEU A 11 3.09 -11.53 -15.55
C LEU A 11 2.51 -12.34 -14.38
N VAL A 12 3.35 -12.94 -13.55
CA VAL A 12 2.93 -13.70 -12.37
C VAL A 12 2.19 -12.79 -11.38
N ALA A 13 2.70 -11.58 -11.10
CA ALA A 13 2.03 -10.62 -10.23
C ALA A 13 0.64 -10.23 -10.76
N LEU A 14 0.51 -10.02 -12.07
CA LEU A 14 -0.79 -9.80 -12.71
C LEU A 14 -1.71 -11.01 -12.57
N ILE A 15 -1.20 -12.24 -12.79
CA ILE A 15 -1.98 -13.47 -12.62
C ILE A 15 -2.48 -13.59 -11.19
N VAL A 16 -1.63 -13.42 -10.18
CA VAL A 16 -2.00 -13.51 -8.76
C VAL A 16 -3.10 -12.50 -8.40
N LEU A 17 -3.01 -11.26 -8.89
CA LEU A 17 -3.98 -10.22 -8.58
C LEU A 17 -5.27 -10.31 -9.42
N PHE A 18 -5.26 -10.94 -10.59
CA PHE A 18 -6.41 -10.87 -11.49
C PHE A 18 -7.07 -12.21 -11.80
N ALA A 19 -6.32 -13.34 -11.84
CA ALA A 19 -6.85 -14.57 -12.38
C ALA A 19 -8.04 -15.14 -11.59
N ALA A 20 -7.96 -15.20 -10.26
CA ALA A 20 -9.05 -15.65 -9.42
C ALA A 20 -10.14 -14.58 -9.24
N GLY A 21 -9.75 -13.33 -9.12
CA GLY A 21 -10.65 -12.21 -8.87
C GLY A 21 -11.55 -11.85 -10.05
N MET A 22 -11.09 -12.00 -11.30
CA MET A 22 -11.92 -11.70 -12.47
C MET A 22 -13.18 -12.56 -12.58
N PRO A 23 -13.11 -13.91 -12.49
CA PRO A 23 -14.32 -14.72 -12.47
C PRO A 23 -15.17 -14.50 -11.22
N ALA A 24 -14.55 -14.23 -10.06
CA ALA A 24 -15.28 -13.88 -8.82
C ALA A 24 -16.06 -12.55 -8.99
N ALA A 25 -15.42 -11.51 -9.54
CA ALA A 25 -16.09 -10.26 -9.88
C ALA A 25 -17.25 -10.46 -10.87
N ARG A 26 -17.06 -11.36 -11.86
CA ARG A 26 -18.11 -11.74 -12.79
C ARG A 26 -19.27 -12.47 -12.11
N ALA A 27 -18.99 -13.32 -11.13
CA ALA A 27 -19.99 -14.05 -10.35
C ALA A 27 -20.93 -13.13 -9.58
N ILE A 28 -20.42 -12.04 -8.99
CA ILE A 28 -21.23 -11.01 -8.33
C ILE A 28 -21.90 -10.02 -9.31
N GLY A 29 -21.85 -10.29 -10.60
CA GLY A 29 -22.56 -9.53 -11.63
C GLY A 29 -21.77 -8.38 -12.25
N LEU A 30 -20.52 -8.13 -11.90
CA LEU A 30 -19.69 -7.09 -12.49
C LEU A 30 -19.23 -7.49 -13.91
N ARG A 31 -19.08 -6.49 -14.80
CA ARG A 31 -18.68 -6.69 -16.21
C ARG A 31 -17.80 -5.54 -16.69
N GLY A 32 -17.00 -5.82 -17.72
CA GLY A 32 -16.16 -4.81 -18.39
C GLY A 32 -15.17 -4.17 -17.41
N LEU A 33 -15.07 -2.83 -17.39
CA LEU A 33 -14.15 -2.10 -16.51
C LEU A 33 -14.32 -2.50 -15.03
N GLY A 34 -15.56 -2.69 -14.57
CA GLY A 34 -15.83 -3.06 -13.18
C GLY A 34 -15.31 -4.46 -12.82
N GLN A 35 -15.34 -5.40 -13.76
CA GLN A 35 -14.78 -6.73 -13.58
C GLN A 35 -13.27 -6.68 -13.41
N TRP A 36 -12.58 -5.91 -14.27
CA TRP A 36 -11.13 -5.74 -14.19
C TRP A 36 -10.70 -4.98 -12.94
N ALA A 37 -11.37 -3.87 -12.62
CA ALA A 37 -10.99 -3.04 -11.49
C ALA A 37 -11.25 -3.71 -10.12
N PHE A 38 -12.30 -4.55 -10.01
CA PHE A 38 -12.63 -5.26 -8.77
C PHE A 38 -11.84 -6.56 -8.60
N ALA A 39 -11.24 -7.10 -9.66
CA ALA A 39 -10.49 -8.35 -9.59
C ALA A 39 -9.39 -8.34 -8.52
N PRO A 40 -8.53 -7.30 -8.39
CA PRO A 40 -7.53 -7.25 -7.33
C PRO A 40 -8.13 -7.27 -5.92
N VAL A 41 -9.28 -6.61 -5.70
CA VAL A 41 -10.01 -6.65 -4.42
C VAL A 41 -10.45 -8.08 -4.09
N ALA A 42 -11.06 -8.76 -5.07
CA ALA A 42 -11.54 -10.13 -4.89
C ALA A 42 -10.39 -11.13 -4.72
N SER A 43 -9.33 -11.05 -5.52
CA SER A 43 -8.14 -11.92 -5.37
C SER A 43 -7.48 -11.72 -4.01
N THR A 44 -7.25 -10.47 -3.58
CA THR A 44 -6.68 -10.17 -2.27
C THR A 44 -7.56 -10.73 -1.14
N ALA A 45 -8.89 -10.55 -1.21
CA ALA A 45 -9.81 -11.11 -0.23
C ALA A 45 -9.75 -12.64 -0.17
N MET A 46 -9.67 -13.32 -1.32
CA MET A 46 -9.57 -14.79 -1.38
C MET A 46 -8.23 -15.28 -0.83
N VAL A 47 -7.11 -14.66 -1.21
CA VAL A 47 -5.77 -14.97 -0.69
C VAL A 47 -5.75 -14.84 0.83
N VAL A 48 -6.26 -13.74 1.35
CA VAL A 48 -6.31 -13.48 2.80
C VAL A 48 -7.23 -14.45 3.53
N LEU A 49 -8.38 -14.81 2.94
CA LEU A 49 -9.26 -15.82 3.52
C LEU A 49 -8.54 -17.16 3.67
N LEU A 50 -7.76 -17.57 2.66
CA LEU A 50 -6.93 -18.78 2.74
C LEU A 50 -5.84 -18.64 3.81
N ALA A 51 -5.16 -17.49 3.88
CA ALA A 51 -4.14 -17.21 4.89
C ALA A 51 -4.68 -17.34 6.34
N ILE A 52 -5.97 -17.03 6.56
CA ILE A 52 -6.65 -17.19 7.86
C ILE A 52 -7.09 -18.63 8.08
N VAL A 53 -7.65 -19.29 7.06
CA VAL A 53 -8.26 -20.62 7.20
C VAL A 53 -7.23 -21.75 7.21
N TYR A 54 -6.16 -21.67 6.47
CA TYR A 54 -5.18 -22.73 6.32
C TYR A 54 -4.50 -23.14 7.63
N PRO A 55 -4.06 -22.24 8.50
CA PRO A 55 -3.52 -22.63 9.81
C PRO A 55 -4.53 -23.38 10.66
N LEU A 56 -5.82 -23.00 10.62
CA LEU A 56 -6.90 -23.67 11.34
C LEU A 56 -7.13 -25.10 10.82
N ALA A 57 -6.94 -25.31 9.51
CA ALA A 57 -7.06 -26.60 8.85
C ALA A 57 -5.73 -27.37 8.80
N ARG A 58 -4.64 -26.82 9.34
CA ARG A 58 -3.27 -27.37 9.28
C ARG A 58 -2.79 -27.62 7.85
N ILE A 59 -3.22 -26.77 6.91
CA ILE A 59 -2.79 -26.79 5.51
C ILE A 59 -1.58 -25.88 5.37
N PRO A 60 -0.43 -26.37 4.87
CA PRO A 60 0.75 -25.53 4.68
C PRO A 60 0.52 -24.50 3.58
N TRP A 61 1.03 -23.28 3.80
CA TRP A 61 1.04 -22.23 2.79
C TRP A 61 2.16 -22.44 1.79
N ASN A 62 1.82 -22.77 0.57
CA ASN A 62 2.73 -22.85 -0.57
C ASN A 62 1.97 -22.59 -1.87
N GLY A 63 2.69 -22.52 -3.00
CA GLY A 63 2.08 -22.23 -4.31
C GLY A 63 0.97 -23.20 -4.68
N LEU A 64 1.16 -24.52 -4.47
CA LEU A 64 0.18 -25.53 -4.84
C LEU A 64 -1.08 -25.43 -3.98
N SER A 65 -0.94 -25.41 -2.66
CA SER A 65 -2.08 -25.31 -1.74
C SER A 65 -2.88 -24.03 -1.98
N ALA A 66 -2.19 -22.89 -2.18
CA ALA A 66 -2.84 -21.61 -2.50
C ALA A 66 -3.61 -21.67 -3.82
N ALA A 67 -3.03 -22.24 -4.88
CA ALA A 67 -3.73 -22.43 -6.17
C ALA A 67 -4.99 -23.28 -6.03
N VAL A 68 -4.89 -24.42 -5.34
CA VAL A 68 -6.03 -25.32 -5.09
C VAL A 68 -7.12 -24.60 -4.29
N GLY A 69 -6.75 -23.87 -3.22
CA GLY A 69 -7.68 -23.10 -2.40
C GLY A 69 -8.36 -21.97 -3.17
N LEU A 70 -7.61 -21.23 -3.99
CA LEU A 70 -8.18 -20.18 -4.85
C LEU A 70 -9.18 -20.75 -5.87
N ILE A 71 -8.88 -21.90 -6.46
CA ILE A 71 -9.80 -22.62 -7.36
C ILE A 71 -11.05 -23.05 -6.60
N ALA A 72 -10.89 -23.64 -5.42
CA ALA A 72 -12.02 -24.07 -4.59
C ALA A 72 -12.93 -22.88 -4.20
N LEU A 73 -12.35 -21.78 -3.72
CA LEU A 73 -13.10 -20.55 -3.42
C LEU A 73 -13.81 -19.99 -4.64
N LEU A 74 -13.15 -20.02 -5.80
CA LEU A 74 -13.75 -19.59 -7.06
C LEU A 74 -14.95 -20.46 -7.43
N VAL A 75 -14.81 -21.79 -7.36
CA VAL A 75 -15.92 -22.72 -7.61
C VAL A 75 -17.09 -22.45 -6.67
N LEU A 76 -16.83 -22.28 -5.38
CA LEU A 76 -17.85 -21.93 -4.38
C LEU A 76 -18.55 -20.60 -4.73
N CYS A 77 -17.79 -19.58 -5.12
CA CYS A 77 -18.32 -18.29 -5.54
C CYS A 77 -19.23 -18.42 -6.77
N LEU A 78 -18.82 -19.20 -7.77
CA LEU A 78 -19.61 -19.44 -8.99
C LEU A 78 -20.87 -20.23 -8.72
N LEU A 79 -20.80 -21.27 -7.88
CA LEU A 79 -21.97 -22.06 -7.44
C LEU A 79 -22.96 -21.20 -6.66
N ALA A 80 -22.48 -20.43 -5.69
CA ALA A 80 -23.31 -19.49 -4.92
C ALA A 80 -24.01 -18.46 -5.84
N ALA A 81 -23.28 -17.91 -6.82
CA ALA A 81 -23.85 -16.96 -7.78
C ALA A 81 -24.96 -17.61 -8.65
N ARG A 82 -24.79 -18.87 -9.05
CA ARG A 82 -25.83 -19.63 -9.78
C ARG A 82 -27.06 -19.91 -8.91
N LEU A 83 -26.85 -20.42 -7.70
CA LEU A 83 -27.93 -20.75 -6.77
C LEU A 83 -28.75 -19.51 -6.37
N LEU A 84 -28.07 -18.40 -6.13
CA LEU A 84 -28.70 -17.13 -5.76
C LEU A 84 -29.22 -16.34 -6.98
N ARG A 85 -29.05 -16.86 -8.20
CA ARG A 85 -29.48 -16.25 -9.46
C ARG A 85 -29.03 -14.79 -9.57
N VAL A 86 -27.73 -14.55 -9.28
CA VAL A 86 -27.16 -13.20 -9.34
C VAL A 86 -27.30 -12.61 -10.76
N PRO A 87 -28.00 -11.49 -10.92
CA PRO A 87 -28.22 -10.91 -12.25
C PRO A 87 -26.92 -10.25 -12.77
N ALA A 88 -26.58 -10.51 -14.02
CA ALA A 88 -25.48 -9.83 -14.68
C ALA A 88 -25.76 -8.32 -14.79
N ALA A 89 -24.77 -7.50 -14.48
CA ALA A 89 -24.83 -6.08 -14.83
C ALA A 89 -24.92 -5.96 -16.35
N ARG A 90 -25.80 -5.07 -16.87
CA ARG A 90 -25.87 -4.82 -18.30
C ARG A 90 -24.54 -4.25 -18.78
N ALA A 91 -23.99 -4.80 -19.85
CA ALA A 91 -22.84 -4.21 -20.51
C ALA A 91 -23.19 -2.81 -20.98
N THR A 92 -22.42 -1.81 -20.57
CA THR A 92 -22.57 -0.44 -21.05
C THR A 92 -22.24 -0.37 -22.55
N VAL A 93 -22.93 0.52 -23.28
CA VAL A 93 -22.81 0.78 -24.71
C VAL A 93 -21.36 0.80 -25.21
N ARG A 94 -21.15 0.41 -26.49
CA ARG A 94 -19.81 0.20 -27.09
C ARG A 94 -18.99 1.48 -27.35
N ASP A 95 -19.61 2.65 -27.38
CA ASP A 95 -18.97 3.93 -27.74
C ASP A 95 -17.96 4.41 -26.69
N GLY A 96 -16.77 4.87 -27.12
CA GLY A 96 -15.71 5.41 -26.27
C GLY A 96 -14.79 4.39 -25.61
N ARG A 97 -14.77 3.13 -26.07
CA ARG A 97 -13.81 2.10 -25.56
C ARG A 97 -12.37 2.47 -25.88
N GLY A 98 -12.11 3.02 -27.08
CA GLY A 98 -10.78 3.47 -27.47
C GLY A 98 -10.23 4.56 -26.53
N LEU A 99 -11.07 5.55 -26.21
CA LEU A 99 -10.68 6.62 -25.28
C LEU A 99 -10.30 6.08 -23.90
N LEU A 100 -11.09 5.13 -23.37
CA LEU A 100 -10.78 4.49 -22.10
C LEU A 100 -9.49 3.65 -22.17
N ALA A 101 -9.29 2.90 -23.26
CA ALA A 101 -8.09 2.09 -23.46
C ALA A 101 -6.82 2.96 -23.52
N VAL A 102 -6.87 4.09 -24.24
CA VAL A 102 -5.75 5.05 -24.31
C VAL A 102 -5.49 5.71 -22.96
N GLY A 103 -6.55 6.10 -22.23
CA GLY A 103 -6.41 6.67 -20.89
C GLY A 103 -5.78 5.70 -19.89
N LEU A 104 -6.21 4.42 -19.93
CA LEU A 104 -5.63 3.38 -19.09
C LEU A 104 -4.18 3.08 -19.48
N ALA A 105 -3.90 2.89 -20.78
CA ALA A 105 -2.55 2.61 -21.24
C ALA A 105 -1.58 3.76 -20.87
N GLY A 106 -2.00 5.01 -21.06
CA GLY A 106 -1.21 6.17 -20.68
C GLY A 106 -1.01 6.31 -19.18
N GLY A 107 -2.06 6.08 -18.37
CA GLY A 107 -1.95 6.09 -16.92
C GLY A 107 -1.05 4.98 -16.37
N VAL A 108 -1.17 3.77 -16.93
CA VAL A 108 -0.28 2.64 -16.60
C VAL A 108 1.17 2.95 -16.97
N ALA A 109 1.41 3.43 -18.19
CA ALA A 109 2.77 3.75 -18.66
C ALA A 109 3.40 4.86 -17.82
N TRP A 110 2.66 5.93 -17.53
CA TRP A 110 3.14 7.02 -16.68
C TRP A 110 3.41 6.57 -15.25
N GLY A 111 2.46 5.83 -14.64
CA GLY A 111 2.62 5.30 -13.29
C GLY A 111 3.81 4.36 -13.16
N ALA A 112 3.96 3.42 -14.11
CA ALA A 112 5.09 2.50 -14.17
C ALA A 112 6.41 3.26 -14.34
N ALA A 113 6.49 4.21 -15.29
CA ALA A 113 7.69 4.99 -15.52
C ALA A 113 8.15 5.74 -14.26
N ARG A 114 7.21 6.32 -13.49
CA ARG A 114 7.51 7.03 -12.24
C ARG A 114 8.05 6.11 -11.15
N VAL A 115 7.40 4.98 -10.91
CA VAL A 115 7.80 4.05 -9.84
C VAL A 115 9.11 3.36 -10.20
N VAL A 116 9.26 2.90 -11.44
CA VAL A 116 10.49 2.29 -11.97
C VAL A 116 11.67 3.27 -11.89
N ALA A 117 11.46 4.53 -12.30
CA ALA A 117 12.51 5.54 -12.20
C ALA A 117 12.93 5.86 -10.75
N TYR A 118 12.01 5.73 -9.80
CA TYR A 118 12.31 5.93 -8.38
C TYR A 118 13.05 4.74 -7.76
N ILE A 119 12.59 3.50 -8.03
CA ILE A 119 13.23 2.28 -7.53
C ILE A 119 14.61 2.07 -8.18
N GLY A 120 14.75 2.40 -9.48
CA GLY A 120 15.97 2.16 -10.25
C GLY A 120 16.09 0.72 -10.72
N ASP A 121 16.84 -0.10 -10.02
CA ASP A 121 17.00 -1.53 -10.32
C ASP A 121 15.91 -2.39 -9.64
N PRO A 122 15.34 -3.43 -10.32
CA PRO A 122 14.35 -4.30 -9.71
C PRO A 122 14.86 -5.09 -8.49
N GLU A 123 16.16 -5.27 -8.33
CA GLU A 123 16.78 -5.93 -7.18
C GLU A 123 17.08 -4.97 -6.03
N SER A 124 16.91 -3.66 -6.23
CA SER A 124 17.20 -2.67 -5.19
C SER A 124 16.35 -2.89 -3.94
N VAL A 125 16.98 -2.67 -2.80
CA VAL A 125 16.34 -2.74 -1.47
C VAL A 125 16.17 -1.32 -0.94
N SER A 126 14.98 -1.02 -0.41
CA SER A 126 14.74 0.30 0.20
C SER A 126 15.54 0.46 1.50
N GLN A 127 16.20 1.60 1.63
CA GLN A 127 16.97 2.04 2.80
C GLN A 127 16.05 2.67 3.86
N SER A 128 14.90 2.05 4.13
CA SER A 128 13.91 2.53 5.11
C SER A 128 13.77 1.58 6.28
N ASN A 129 13.36 2.11 7.45
CA ASN A 129 13.24 1.35 8.69
C ASN A 129 12.30 0.14 8.61
N ASP A 130 11.26 0.23 7.78
CA ASP A 130 10.26 -0.83 7.63
C ASP A 130 10.65 -1.89 6.58
N ALA A 131 11.68 -1.62 5.76
CA ALA A 131 12.07 -2.53 4.68
C ALA A 131 12.55 -3.91 5.19
N PRO A 132 13.41 -4.03 6.22
CA PRO A 132 13.81 -5.33 6.78
C PRO A 132 12.61 -6.16 7.22
N PHE A 133 11.65 -5.53 7.90
CA PHE A 133 10.42 -6.20 8.34
C PHE A 133 9.59 -6.69 7.15
N HIS A 134 9.32 -5.83 6.16
CA HIS A 134 8.47 -6.24 5.05
C HIS A 134 9.07 -7.37 4.20
N LEU A 135 10.37 -7.33 3.94
CA LEU A 135 11.08 -8.40 3.23
C LEU A 135 11.17 -9.66 4.10
N GLY A 136 11.50 -9.52 5.38
CA GLY A 136 11.54 -10.62 6.34
C GLY A 136 10.19 -11.31 6.54
N ALA A 137 9.10 -10.56 6.52
CA ALA A 137 7.75 -11.13 6.60
C ALA A 137 7.40 -12.00 5.38
N VAL A 138 7.81 -11.60 4.17
CA VAL A 138 7.65 -12.45 2.99
C VAL A 138 8.49 -13.72 3.11
N ARG A 139 9.73 -13.61 3.59
CA ARG A 139 10.61 -14.76 3.85
C ARG A 139 10.00 -15.70 4.87
N ALA A 140 9.56 -15.19 6.01
CA ALA A 140 8.94 -15.99 7.06
C ALA A 140 7.72 -16.77 6.55
N ILE A 141 6.89 -16.17 5.71
CA ILE A 141 5.75 -16.87 5.08
C ILE A 141 6.22 -18.04 4.22
N LEU A 142 7.28 -17.84 3.43
CA LEU A 142 7.81 -18.86 2.53
C LEU A 142 8.49 -20.02 3.29
N GLU A 143 9.27 -19.72 4.33
CA GLU A 143 10.00 -20.68 5.13
C GLU A 143 9.13 -21.44 6.14
N GLN A 144 8.26 -20.71 6.85
CA GLN A 144 7.40 -21.31 7.87
C GLN A 144 6.16 -21.99 7.28
N GLY A 145 5.88 -21.79 5.97
CA GLY A 145 4.71 -22.38 5.33
C GLY A 145 3.39 -21.88 5.93
N THR A 146 3.34 -20.63 6.41
CA THR A 146 2.12 -20.01 6.94
C THR A 146 2.06 -18.52 6.64
N ALA A 147 0.91 -18.04 6.15
CA ALA A 147 0.67 -16.62 5.85
C ALA A 147 -0.31 -15.98 6.84
N THR A 148 -0.48 -16.60 8.02
CA THR A 148 -1.44 -16.10 9.02
C THR A 148 -1.08 -14.69 9.50
N PRO A 149 -2.05 -13.77 9.59
CA PRO A 149 -1.80 -12.44 10.15
C PRO A 149 -1.42 -12.46 11.63
N PHE A 150 -1.62 -13.58 12.34
CA PHE A 150 -1.23 -13.78 13.74
C PHE A 150 0.17 -14.38 13.91
N GLY A 151 0.89 -14.69 12.84
CA GLY A 151 2.27 -15.18 12.88
C GLY A 151 3.30 -14.09 12.58
N LEU A 152 2.91 -13.02 11.90
CA LEU A 152 3.83 -11.96 11.49
C LEU A 152 4.17 -10.98 12.62
N GLY A 153 3.35 -10.91 13.66
CA GLY A 153 3.56 -10.02 14.80
C GLY A 153 4.86 -10.30 15.55
N GLY A 154 5.29 -11.55 15.63
CA GLY A 154 6.56 -11.94 16.26
C GLY A 154 7.82 -11.36 15.62
N LEU A 155 7.74 -10.95 14.34
CA LEU A 155 8.84 -10.23 13.68
C LEU A 155 8.90 -8.75 14.12
N VAL A 156 7.79 -8.19 14.64
CA VAL A 156 7.73 -6.83 15.18
C VAL A 156 8.04 -6.82 16.66
N ASP A 157 7.50 -7.79 17.38
CA ASP A 157 7.68 -7.96 18.82
C ASP A 157 7.89 -9.45 19.13
N PRO A 158 9.15 -9.86 19.36
CA PRO A 158 9.48 -11.24 19.70
C PRO A 158 8.82 -11.74 21.01
N GLU A 159 8.47 -10.83 21.94
CA GLU A 159 7.76 -11.17 23.18
C GLU A 159 6.26 -11.43 22.96
N ALA A 160 5.73 -11.02 21.80
CA ALA A 160 4.33 -11.21 21.41
C ALA A 160 4.21 -11.96 20.07
N PRO A 161 4.68 -13.21 19.95
CA PRO A 161 4.78 -13.93 18.66
C PRO A 161 3.44 -14.16 17.98
N GLY A 162 2.32 -14.15 18.74
CA GLY A 162 0.96 -14.25 18.23
C GLY A 162 0.26 -12.92 17.93
N ALA A 163 0.98 -11.80 18.00
CA ALA A 163 0.40 -10.50 17.75
C ALA A 163 -0.12 -10.37 16.31
N PHE A 164 -1.24 -9.69 16.16
CA PHE A 164 -1.85 -9.45 14.85
C PHE A 164 -1.03 -8.43 14.04
N TYR A 165 -0.73 -8.80 12.80
CA TYR A 165 -0.21 -7.86 11.80
C TYR A 165 -0.97 -8.02 10.47
N PRO A 166 -1.41 -6.94 9.78
CA PRO A 166 -2.15 -7.01 8.52
C PRO A 166 -1.26 -7.57 7.40
N GLY A 167 -1.45 -8.86 7.08
CA GLY A 167 -0.54 -9.64 6.23
C GLY A 167 -0.88 -9.71 4.74
N ALA A 168 -1.92 -8.99 4.25
CA ALA A 168 -2.38 -9.17 2.86
C ALA A 168 -1.30 -8.89 1.81
N TRP A 169 -0.52 -7.81 1.98
CA TRP A 169 0.60 -7.51 1.09
C TRP A 169 1.60 -8.68 1.04
N HIS A 170 2.01 -9.15 2.20
CA HIS A 170 3.04 -10.19 2.34
C HIS A 170 2.57 -11.53 1.79
N ALA A 171 1.31 -11.92 2.07
CA ALA A 171 0.72 -13.14 1.53
C ALA A 171 0.61 -13.11 0.00
N VAL A 172 0.20 -11.98 -0.60
CA VAL A 172 0.16 -11.83 -2.07
C VAL A 172 1.56 -11.84 -2.67
N THR A 173 2.51 -11.12 -2.06
CA THR A 173 3.91 -11.04 -2.54
C THR A 173 4.62 -12.39 -2.41
N SER A 174 4.36 -13.17 -1.35
CA SER A 174 4.92 -14.52 -1.20
C SER A 174 4.48 -15.46 -2.33
N LEU A 175 3.22 -15.33 -2.81
CA LEU A 175 2.77 -16.10 -3.98
C LEU A 175 3.45 -15.62 -5.27
N VAL A 176 3.71 -14.30 -5.42
CA VAL A 176 4.47 -13.81 -6.57
C VAL A 176 5.88 -14.38 -6.56
N ALA A 177 6.59 -14.35 -5.43
CA ALA A 177 7.92 -14.94 -5.30
C ALA A 177 7.88 -16.46 -5.57
N ALA A 178 6.95 -17.20 -4.94
CA ALA A 178 6.84 -18.64 -5.08
C ALA A 178 6.54 -19.11 -6.52
N TYR A 179 5.69 -18.38 -7.25
CA TYR A 179 5.33 -18.77 -8.62
C TYR A 179 6.30 -18.28 -9.69
N SER A 180 6.98 -17.16 -9.45
CA SER A 180 7.95 -16.62 -10.40
C SER A 180 9.35 -17.18 -10.22
N GLY A 181 9.69 -17.66 -9.01
CA GLY A 181 11.05 -18.00 -8.62
C GLY A 181 11.95 -16.78 -8.42
N ALA A 182 11.37 -15.57 -8.39
CA ALA A 182 12.14 -14.36 -8.20
C ALA A 182 12.50 -14.15 -6.72
N ASP A 183 13.64 -13.52 -6.48
CA ASP A 183 14.06 -13.10 -5.16
C ASP A 183 13.05 -12.14 -4.51
N ILE A 184 13.00 -12.13 -3.18
CA ILE A 184 12.04 -11.36 -2.40
C ILE A 184 12.07 -9.85 -2.73
N PRO A 185 13.23 -9.19 -2.87
CA PRO A 185 13.29 -7.79 -3.31
C PRO A 185 12.65 -7.58 -4.68
N VAL A 186 12.94 -8.43 -5.66
CA VAL A 186 12.36 -8.35 -7.00
C VAL A 186 10.85 -8.54 -6.98
N ALA A 187 10.35 -9.58 -6.29
CA ALA A 187 8.91 -9.83 -6.16
C ALA A 187 8.19 -8.64 -5.51
N THR A 188 8.80 -8.03 -4.47
CA THR A 188 8.28 -6.87 -3.75
C THR A 188 8.23 -5.63 -4.63
N ASN A 189 9.31 -5.35 -5.38
CA ASN A 189 9.38 -4.19 -6.27
C ASN A 189 8.43 -4.34 -7.47
N VAL A 190 8.32 -5.52 -8.05
CA VAL A 190 7.35 -5.83 -9.10
C VAL A 190 5.92 -5.65 -8.61
N MET A 191 5.59 -6.17 -7.41
CA MET A 191 4.28 -5.94 -6.80
C MET A 191 3.99 -4.46 -6.60
N THR A 192 4.98 -3.67 -6.16
CA THR A 192 4.86 -2.21 -6.00
C THR A 192 4.48 -1.55 -7.32
N VAL A 193 5.17 -1.90 -8.43
CA VAL A 193 4.86 -1.38 -9.76
C VAL A 193 3.45 -1.78 -10.19
N VAL A 194 3.05 -3.05 -10.03
CA VAL A 194 1.71 -3.52 -10.45
C VAL A 194 0.61 -2.83 -9.65
N VAL A 195 0.76 -2.69 -8.34
CA VAL A 195 -0.25 -2.01 -7.50
C VAL A 195 -0.34 -0.52 -7.86
N ALA A 196 0.79 0.16 -7.98
CA ALA A 196 0.84 1.59 -8.25
C ALA A 196 0.43 1.95 -9.69
N ALA A 197 0.82 1.14 -10.68
CA ALA A 197 0.64 1.48 -12.08
C ALA A 197 -0.53 0.75 -12.77
N VAL A 198 -1.07 -0.34 -12.21
CA VAL A 198 -2.19 -1.08 -12.83
C VAL A 198 -3.42 -1.03 -11.95
N VAL A 199 -3.31 -1.45 -10.69
CA VAL A 199 -4.48 -1.54 -9.78
C VAL A 199 -5.08 -0.16 -9.52
N TRP A 200 -4.25 0.82 -9.21
CA TRP A 200 -4.68 2.19 -8.92
C TRP A 200 -5.38 2.87 -10.09
N PRO A 201 -4.81 2.95 -11.32
CA PRO A 201 -5.49 3.57 -12.46
C PRO A 201 -6.80 2.89 -12.84
N LEU A 202 -6.88 1.55 -12.76
CA LEU A 202 -8.12 0.81 -12.98
C LEU A 202 -9.20 1.16 -11.97
N GLY A 203 -8.84 1.23 -10.69
CA GLY A 203 -9.74 1.61 -9.60
C GLY A 203 -10.24 3.04 -9.77
N ALA A 204 -9.35 4.00 -10.01
CA ALA A 204 -9.67 5.42 -10.22
C ALA A 204 -10.59 5.63 -11.44
N ALA A 205 -10.29 4.96 -12.56
CA ALA A 205 -11.13 4.98 -13.75
C ALA A 205 -12.54 4.47 -13.46
N TRP A 206 -12.64 3.35 -12.75
CA TRP A 206 -13.94 2.78 -12.46
C TRP A 206 -14.74 3.62 -11.48
N LEU A 207 -14.12 4.18 -10.45
CA LEU A 207 -14.78 5.09 -9.51
C LEU A 207 -15.33 6.34 -10.23
N ALA A 208 -14.53 6.98 -11.08
CA ALA A 208 -14.94 8.12 -11.87
C ALA A 208 -16.11 7.77 -12.82
N HIS A 209 -16.07 6.58 -13.45
CA HIS A 209 -17.17 6.08 -14.26
C HIS A 209 -18.43 5.80 -13.44
N ALA A 210 -18.29 5.12 -12.30
CA ALA A 210 -19.41 4.78 -11.43
C ALA A 210 -20.13 6.04 -10.88
N ALA A 211 -19.37 7.09 -10.58
CA ALA A 211 -19.90 8.36 -10.08
C ALA A 211 -20.58 9.21 -11.16
N THR A 212 -20.09 9.18 -12.41
CA THR A 212 -20.50 10.12 -13.46
C THR A 212 -21.27 9.49 -14.61
N GLY A 213 -21.15 8.18 -14.82
CA GLY A 213 -21.64 7.48 -16.02
C GLY A 213 -20.85 7.79 -17.30
N ARG A 214 -19.81 8.66 -17.25
CA ARG A 214 -19.09 9.18 -18.41
C ARG A 214 -17.76 8.43 -18.63
N ARG A 215 -17.52 7.95 -19.85
CA ARG A 215 -16.27 7.27 -20.20
C ARG A 215 -15.08 8.21 -20.29
N LEU A 216 -15.32 9.47 -20.70
CA LEU A 216 -14.28 10.49 -20.67
C LEU A 216 -13.77 10.70 -19.23
N ALA A 217 -14.68 10.70 -18.24
CA ALA A 217 -14.26 10.78 -16.84
C ALA A 217 -13.39 9.57 -16.42
N ALA A 218 -13.76 8.36 -16.86
CA ALA A 218 -12.95 7.17 -16.61
C ALA A 218 -11.55 7.26 -17.25
N ALA A 219 -11.49 7.67 -18.53
CA ALA A 219 -10.24 7.82 -19.28
C ALA A 219 -9.34 8.91 -18.65
N ALA A 220 -9.92 10.05 -18.31
CA ALA A 220 -9.21 11.14 -17.66
C ALA A 220 -8.72 10.75 -16.26
N ALA A 221 -9.55 10.06 -15.47
CA ALA A 221 -9.14 9.59 -14.15
C ALA A 221 -7.99 8.57 -14.23
N ALA A 222 -8.04 7.64 -15.19
CA ALA A 222 -6.93 6.71 -15.43
C ALA A 222 -5.63 7.46 -15.78
N ALA A 223 -5.71 8.37 -16.73
CA ALA A 223 -4.54 9.14 -17.19
C ALA A 223 -3.98 10.08 -16.12
N LEU A 224 -4.83 10.68 -15.27
CA LEU A 224 -4.43 11.59 -14.20
C LEU A 224 -4.04 10.87 -12.90
N SER A 225 -4.33 9.58 -12.76
CA SER A 225 -4.11 8.85 -11.51
C SER A 225 -2.65 8.88 -11.01
N PRO A 226 -1.60 8.88 -11.85
CA PRO A 226 -0.21 8.98 -11.37
C PRO A 226 0.27 10.43 -11.20
N ALA A 227 -0.56 11.44 -11.47
CA ALA A 227 -0.11 12.83 -11.51
C ALA A 227 0.25 13.40 -10.12
N LEU A 228 -0.42 12.95 -9.07
CA LEU A 228 -0.18 13.37 -7.69
C LEU A 228 0.88 12.48 -7.04
N ILE A 229 1.94 13.07 -6.52
CA ILE A 229 3.01 12.32 -5.83
C ILE A 229 2.49 11.68 -4.55
N ALA A 230 1.56 12.33 -3.85
CA ALA A 230 0.99 11.84 -2.60
C ALA A 230 0.44 10.41 -2.69
N PHE A 231 -0.03 9.98 -3.86
CA PHE A 231 -0.34 8.59 -4.15
C PHE A 231 -0.15 8.28 -5.64
N PRO A 232 0.58 7.21 -5.98
CA PRO A 232 1.12 6.15 -5.11
C PRO A 232 2.55 6.42 -4.61
N LEU A 233 3.30 7.32 -5.23
CA LEU A 233 4.76 7.42 -5.11
C LEU A 233 5.22 7.78 -3.69
N LEU A 234 4.50 8.66 -2.98
CA LEU A 234 4.86 9.05 -1.61
C LEU A 234 4.96 7.86 -0.66
N LEU A 235 4.09 6.84 -0.81
CA LEU A 235 4.10 5.64 0.04
C LEU A 235 5.29 4.71 -0.26
N VAL A 236 5.94 4.88 -1.41
CA VAL A 236 7.19 4.20 -1.77
C VAL A 236 8.39 5.02 -1.31
N GLN A 237 8.25 6.34 -1.22
CA GLN A 237 9.29 7.27 -0.79
C GLN A 237 9.38 7.35 0.75
N TYR A 238 8.24 7.44 1.42
CA TYR A 238 8.14 7.61 2.85
C TYR A 238 7.89 6.26 3.54
N GLY A 239 8.87 5.76 4.28
CA GLY A 239 8.77 4.61 5.18
C GLY A 239 8.52 3.26 4.51
N ILE A 240 8.34 3.19 3.18
CA ILE A 240 7.96 1.94 2.47
C ILE A 240 6.66 1.35 3.02
N LEU A 241 5.55 2.05 2.84
CA LEU A 241 4.26 1.64 3.36
C LEU A 241 3.51 0.68 2.40
N TYR A 242 4.10 -0.47 2.09
CA TYR A 242 3.56 -1.44 1.11
C TYR A 242 2.12 -1.90 1.42
N SER A 243 1.84 -2.25 2.66
CA SER A 243 0.50 -2.68 3.10
C SER A 243 -0.53 -1.56 2.91
N TYR A 244 -0.13 -0.33 3.22
CA TYR A 244 -0.97 0.86 3.04
C TYR A 244 -1.16 1.20 1.57
N LEU A 245 -0.11 1.07 0.74
CA LEU A 245 -0.15 1.24 -0.71
C LEU A 245 -1.21 0.32 -1.35
N LEU A 246 -1.17 -0.97 -1.01
CA LEU A 246 -2.17 -1.93 -1.49
C LEU A 246 -3.58 -1.53 -1.06
N ALA A 247 -3.78 -1.25 0.24
CA ALA A 247 -5.09 -0.91 0.77
C ALA A 247 -5.68 0.33 0.08
N VAL A 248 -4.92 1.42 -0.05
CA VAL A 248 -5.39 2.66 -0.69
C VAL A 248 -5.69 2.43 -2.17
N ALA A 249 -4.88 1.66 -2.90
CA ALA A 249 -5.12 1.33 -4.32
C ALA A 249 -6.42 0.54 -4.53
N LEU A 250 -6.84 -0.28 -3.56
CA LEU A 250 -8.07 -1.09 -3.64
C LEU A 250 -9.34 -0.28 -3.32
N VAL A 251 -9.25 0.83 -2.55
CA VAL A 251 -10.43 1.63 -2.11
C VAL A 251 -11.33 2.06 -3.25
N PRO A 252 -10.83 2.63 -4.36
CA PRO A 252 -11.72 3.12 -5.43
C PRO A 252 -12.56 2.00 -6.05
N ALA A 253 -11.97 0.83 -6.25
CA ALA A 253 -12.68 -0.31 -6.82
C ALA A 253 -13.70 -0.90 -5.82
N ALA A 254 -13.34 -1.01 -4.54
CA ALA A 254 -14.25 -1.47 -3.49
C ALA A 254 -15.45 -0.51 -3.33
N LEU A 255 -15.23 0.80 -3.39
CA LEU A 255 -16.29 1.81 -3.34
C LEU A 255 -17.16 1.78 -4.60
N ALA A 256 -16.55 1.74 -5.79
CA ALA A 256 -17.27 1.69 -7.07
C ALA A 256 -18.15 0.45 -7.19
N ALA A 257 -17.74 -0.70 -6.64
CA ALA A 257 -18.57 -1.91 -6.59
C ALA A 257 -19.88 -1.66 -5.84
N LEU A 258 -19.80 -1.04 -4.66
CA LEU A 258 -20.98 -0.71 -3.87
C LEU A 258 -21.87 0.31 -4.59
N ILE A 259 -21.29 1.33 -5.24
CA ILE A 259 -22.02 2.31 -6.05
C ILE A 259 -22.81 1.61 -7.16
N VAL A 260 -22.14 0.80 -7.98
CA VAL A 260 -22.76 0.15 -9.15
C VAL A 260 -23.81 -0.88 -8.76
N LEU A 261 -23.51 -1.71 -7.75
CA LEU A 261 -24.42 -2.75 -7.29
C LEU A 261 -25.62 -2.17 -6.52
N SER A 262 -25.51 -0.96 -5.95
CA SER A 262 -26.61 -0.27 -5.25
C SER A 262 -27.43 0.65 -6.16
N ALA A 263 -26.97 0.99 -7.37
CA ALA A 263 -27.64 1.95 -8.27
C ALA A 263 -29.03 1.50 -8.74
N ARG A 264 -29.37 0.22 -8.61
CA ARG A 264 -30.63 -0.40 -9.05
C ARG A 264 -31.45 -0.87 -7.85
N SER A 265 -31.93 0.08 -7.05
CA SER A 265 -32.62 -0.17 -5.78
C SER A 265 -34.03 -0.79 -5.91
N ASP A 266 -34.66 -0.77 -7.11
CA ASP A 266 -36.05 -1.19 -7.27
C ASP A 266 -36.28 -2.71 -7.26
N ASP A 267 -35.20 -3.49 -7.19
CA ASP A 267 -35.25 -4.95 -7.16
C ASP A 267 -34.61 -5.48 -5.87
N ALA A 268 -35.41 -5.71 -4.84
CA ALA A 268 -35.00 -6.42 -3.63
C ALA A 268 -34.77 -7.94 -3.86
N ARG A 269 -34.34 -8.34 -5.06
CA ARG A 269 -34.09 -9.74 -5.40
C ARG A 269 -32.96 -10.29 -4.54
N PRO A 270 -33.08 -11.49 -3.96
CA PRO A 270 -32.07 -12.10 -3.11
C PRO A 270 -30.67 -12.11 -3.72
N GLY A 271 -30.57 -12.41 -5.04
CA GLY A 271 -29.29 -12.43 -5.75
C GLY A 271 -28.58 -11.07 -5.83
N ARG A 272 -29.30 -9.93 -5.83
CA ARG A 272 -28.69 -8.59 -5.79
C ARG A 272 -28.22 -8.21 -4.39
N ILE A 273 -28.99 -8.56 -3.38
CA ILE A 273 -28.58 -8.38 -1.98
C ILE A 273 -27.30 -9.18 -1.73
N ALA A 274 -27.30 -10.45 -2.13
CA ALA A 274 -26.13 -11.32 -2.01
C ALA A 274 -24.89 -10.74 -2.74
N ALA A 275 -25.06 -10.25 -3.97
CA ALA A 275 -23.96 -9.64 -4.72
C ALA A 275 -23.35 -8.42 -4.00
N ARG A 276 -24.20 -7.54 -3.44
CA ARG A 276 -23.74 -6.39 -2.64
C ARG A 276 -23.03 -6.82 -1.36
N SER A 277 -23.61 -7.77 -0.64
CA SER A 277 -23.03 -8.28 0.61
C SER A 277 -21.68 -8.95 0.38
N VAL A 278 -21.56 -9.77 -0.69
CA VAL A 278 -20.29 -10.41 -1.06
C VAL A 278 -19.26 -9.37 -1.48
N ALA A 279 -19.65 -8.37 -2.30
CA ALA A 279 -18.74 -7.30 -2.69
C ALA A 279 -18.26 -6.49 -1.47
N ALA A 280 -19.18 -6.18 -0.53
CA ALA A 280 -18.84 -5.49 0.71
C ALA A 280 -17.91 -6.33 1.60
N ALA A 281 -18.19 -7.63 1.75
CA ALA A 281 -17.37 -8.55 2.54
C ALA A 281 -15.96 -8.73 1.94
N MET A 282 -15.85 -8.89 0.61
CA MET A 282 -14.55 -8.95 -0.07
C MET A 282 -13.78 -7.63 0.09
N GLY A 283 -14.44 -6.48 -0.08
CA GLY A 283 -13.83 -5.17 0.15
C GLY A 283 -13.35 -5.00 1.59
N LEU A 284 -14.21 -5.33 2.56
CA LEU A 284 -13.87 -5.24 3.98
C LEU A 284 -12.67 -6.14 4.32
N LEU A 285 -12.69 -7.41 3.90
CA LEU A 285 -11.64 -8.37 4.20
C LEU A 285 -10.30 -7.95 3.55
N ALA A 286 -10.32 -7.58 2.27
CA ALA A 286 -9.12 -7.12 1.57
C ALA A 286 -8.51 -5.89 2.22
N LEU A 287 -9.32 -4.87 2.54
CA LEU A 287 -8.85 -3.63 3.15
C LEU A 287 -8.40 -3.84 4.61
N ALA A 288 -9.15 -4.62 5.40
CA ALA A 288 -8.81 -4.91 6.79
C ALA A 288 -7.44 -5.57 6.93
N MET A 289 -7.19 -6.55 6.07
CA MET A 289 -5.96 -7.34 6.13
C MET A 289 -4.82 -6.69 5.35
N ALA A 290 -5.10 -5.73 4.46
CA ALA A 290 -4.06 -4.88 3.89
C ALA A 290 -3.65 -3.77 4.87
N GLN A 291 -4.62 -2.99 5.38
CA GLN A 291 -4.36 -1.94 6.38
C GLN A 291 -5.67 -1.53 7.08
N PRO A 292 -5.86 -1.86 8.37
CA PRO A 292 -7.12 -1.64 9.09
C PRO A 292 -7.60 -0.18 9.07
N SER A 293 -6.71 0.80 9.21
CA SER A 293 -7.09 2.23 9.21
C SER A 293 -7.77 2.67 7.91
N VAL A 294 -7.49 2.03 6.78
CA VAL A 294 -8.11 2.36 5.47
C VAL A 294 -9.59 1.97 5.43
N ILE A 295 -10.03 1.03 6.27
CA ILE A 295 -11.47 0.71 6.41
C ILE A 295 -12.26 1.95 6.82
N LEU A 296 -11.71 2.76 7.73
CA LEU A 296 -12.38 3.98 8.21
C LEU A 296 -12.59 4.97 7.06
N ALA A 297 -11.57 5.16 6.21
CA ALA A 297 -11.70 5.99 5.02
C ALA A 297 -12.74 5.42 4.05
N TRP A 298 -12.67 4.12 3.74
CA TRP A 298 -13.63 3.47 2.85
C TRP A 298 -15.07 3.51 3.40
N ALA A 299 -15.27 3.28 4.70
CA ALA A 299 -16.57 3.35 5.36
C ALA A 299 -17.11 4.79 5.35
N LEU A 300 -16.26 5.80 5.62
CA LEU A 300 -16.62 7.22 5.53
C LEU A 300 -17.09 7.58 4.12
N LEU A 301 -16.32 7.21 3.09
CA LEU A 301 -16.68 7.47 1.69
C LEU A 301 -17.99 6.76 1.30
N THR A 302 -18.19 5.52 1.76
CA THR A 302 -19.41 4.75 1.53
C THR A 302 -20.61 5.38 2.23
N LEU A 303 -20.45 5.86 3.45
CA LEU A 303 -21.48 6.55 4.22
C LEU A 303 -21.88 7.86 3.53
N LEU A 304 -20.92 8.68 3.13
CA LEU A 304 -21.18 9.96 2.45
C LEU A 304 -21.85 9.76 1.09
N TYR A 305 -21.41 8.75 0.32
CA TYR A 305 -22.13 8.35 -0.90
C TYR A 305 -23.57 7.94 -0.61
N SER A 306 -23.79 7.06 0.38
CA SER A 306 -25.11 6.54 0.72
C SER A 306 -26.06 7.63 1.22
N ALA A 307 -25.56 8.53 2.06
CA ALA A 307 -26.30 9.70 2.55
C ALA A 307 -26.64 10.67 1.40
N GLY A 308 -25.69 10.93 0.50
CA GLY A 308 -25.92 11.76 -0.69
C GLY A 308 -26.98 11.16 -1.62
N ARG A 309 -26.94 9.84 -1.85
CA ARG A 309 -27.94 9.12 -2.62
C ARG A 309 -29.31 9.14 -1.94
N PHE A 310 -29.37 8.88 -0.66
CA PHE A 310 -30.59 8.93 0.14
C PHE A 310 -31.22 10.34 0.04
N ARG A 311 -30.43 11.40 0.24
CA ARG A 311 -30.88 12.79 0.08
C ARG A 311 -31.40 13.07 -1.34
N SER A 312 -30.74 12.54 -2.37
CA SER A 312 -31.18 12.75 -3.77
C SER A 312 -32.53 12.09 -4.07
N SER A 313 -32.81 10.96 -3.42
CA SER A 313 -34.07 10.20 -3.58
C SER A 313 -35.20 10.68 -2.66
N TRP A 314 -34.91 11.56 -1.69
CA TRP A 314 -35.79 11.94 -0.58
C TRP A 314 -37.24 12.27 -0.99
N ARG A 315 -37.41 13.01 -2.11
CA ARG A 315 -38.76 13.45 -2.54
C ARG A 315 -39.64 12.32 -3.04
N GLY A 316 -39.04 11.24 -3.56
CA GLY A 316 -39.76 10.07 -4.06
C GLY A 316 -40.04 9.01 -2.99
N LEU A 317 -39.51 9.16 -1.78
CA LEU A 317 -39.64 8.17 -0.70
C LEU A 317 -40.91 8.39 0.13
N SER A 318 -41.55 7.31 0.54
CA SER A 318 -42.65 7.31 1.53
C SER A 318 -42.14 7.77 2.90
N ARG A 319 -43.05 8.13 3.81
CA ARG A 319 -42.70 8.52 5.20
C ARG A 319 -41.93 7.41 5.92
N ARG A 320 -42.33 6.13 5.75
CA ARG A 320 -41.64 4.98 6.37
C ARG A 320 -40.22 4.82 5.85
N GLU A 321 -40.03 4.92 4.54
CA GLU A 321 -38.70 4.85 3.91
C GLU A 321 -37.80 6.00 4.33
N ARG A 322 -38.33 7.22 4.49
CA ARG A 322 -37.56 8.36 5.02
C ARG A 322 -37.11 8.11 6.46
N ILE A 323 -38.01 7.65 7.32
CA ILE A 323 -37.68 7.32 8.73
C ILE A 323 -36.63 6.20 8.77
N ALA A 324 -36.88 5.09 8.08
CA ALA A 324 -35.97 3.94 8.06
C ALA A 324 -34.59 4.32 7.47
N GLY A 325 -34.56 5.08 6.36
CA GLY A 325 -33.32 5.53 5.75
C GLY A 325 -32.55 6.51 6.64
N THR A 326 -33.24 7.46 7.31
CA THR A 326 -32.61 8.37 8.27
C THR A 326 -32.02 7.59 9.45
N ALA A 327 -32.78 6.68 10.03
CA ALA A 327 -32.30 5.80 11.10
C ALA A 327 -31.09 4.98 10.66
N GLY A 328 -31.13 4.40 9.45
CA GLY A 328 -30.01 3.66 8.87
C GLY A 328 -28.74 4.49 8.71
N VAL A 329 -28.85 5.74 8.23
CA VAL A 329 -27.70 6.65 8.11
C VAL A 329 -27.15 7.02 9.50
N ILE A 330 -28.02 7.31 10.48
CA ILE A 330 -27.61 7.65 11.84
C ILE A 330 -26.91 6.46 12.51
N LEU A 331 -27.46 5.26 12.40
CA LEU A 331 -26.86 4.04 12.95
C LEU A 331 -25.51 3.72 12.31
N ALA A 332 -25.40 3.87 10.98
CA ALA A 332 -24.14 3.67 10.27
C ALA A 332 -23.10 4.73 10.68
N ALA A 333 -23.49 5.99 10.83
CA ALA A 333 -22.61 7.06 11.29
C ALA A 333 -22.16 6.83 12.74
N GLY A 334 -23.07 6.43 13.63
CA GLY A 334 -22.76 6.09 15.00
C GLY A 334 -21.83 4.89 15.13
N GLY A 335 -22.10 3.81 14.36
CA GLY A 335 -21.24 2.63 14.31
C GLY A 335 -19.84 2.97 13.78
N LEU A 336 -19.74 3.80 12.74
CA LEU A 336 -18.46 4.29 12.23
C LEU A 336 -17.72 5.13 13.28
N ALA A 337 -18.41 6.03 13.99
CA ALA A 337 -17.80 6.86 15.04
C ALA A 337 -17.25 5.99 16.18
N VAL A 338 -17.98 4.96 16.61
CA VAL A 338 -17.52 4.03 17.65
C VAL A 338 -16.29 3.24 17.16
N LEU A 339 -16.34 2.67 15.94
CA LEU A 339 -15.21 1.95 15.35
C LEU A 339 -13.99 2.87 15.24
N TRP A 340 -14.18 4.11 14.77
CA TRP A 340 -13.13 5.11 14.62
C TRP A 340 -12.47 5.43 15.96
N TRP A 341 -13.27 5.72 16.97
CA TRP A 341 -12.78 6.00 18.33
C TRP A 341 -12.01 4.80 18.90
N ARG A 342 -12.57 3.59 18.79
CA ARG A 342 -11.89 2.36 19.27
C ARG A 342 -10.55 2.14 18.55
N MET A 343 -10.49 2.29 17.24
CA MET A 343 -9.25 2.14 16.49
C MET A 343 -8.22 3.23 16.84
N SER A 344 -8.66 4.45 17.11
CA SER A 344 -7.75 5.52 17.55
C SER A 344 -7.14 5.25 18.93
N LEU A 345 -7.87 4.57 19.83
CA LEU A 345 -7.36 4.18 21.15
C LEU A 345 -6.37 2.99 21.11
N LEU A 346 -6.42 2.15 20.08
CA LEU A 346 -5.51 1.02 19.95
C LEU A 346 -4.10 1.44 19.52
N VAL A 347 -3.94 2.64 19.00
CA VAL A 347 -2.64 3.20 18.60
C VAL A 347 -1.99 3.84 19.81
N THR A 348 -1.13 3.10 20.49
CA THR A 348 -0.40 3.53 21.69
C THR A 348 1.05 3.90 21.44
N ALA A 349 1.59 3.53 20.26
CA ALA A 349 2.98 3.76 19.89
C ALA A 349 3.18 5.10 19.17
N ASP A 350 4.41 5.45 18.94
CA ASP A 350 4.94 6.67 18.36
C ASP A 350 3.98 7.47 17.47
N TYR A 351 3.59 8.61 18.02
CA TYR A 351 2.63 9.50 17.43
C TYR A 351 3.35 10.58 16.63
N TRP A 352 3.12 10.61 15.33
CA TRP A 352 3.75 11.60 14.46
C TRP A 352 3.18 12.99 14.71
N GLY A 353 4.05 13.99 14.93
CA GLY A 353 3.69 15.39 15.11
C GLY A 353 3.19 16.07 13.83
N ALA A 354 2.70 17.30 13.96
CA ALA A 354 2.40 18.14 12.82
C ALA A 354 3.70 18.51 12.07
N VAL A 355 3.66 18.44 10.73
CA VAL A 355 4.83 18.74 9.86
C VAL A 355 4.60 19.98 9.00
N ARG A 356 3.43 20.59 9.08
CA ARG A 356 3.01 21.77 8.30
C ARG A 356 2.40 22.83 9.22
N THR A 357 2.51 24.07 8.85
CA THR A 357 1.66 25.12 9.43
C THR A 357 0.25 25.07 8.81
N PRO A 358 -0.78 25.66 9.45
CA PRO A 358 -2.12 25.74 8.84
C PRO A 358 -2.13 26.37 7.45
N ALA A 359 -1.32 27.42 7.22
CA ALA A 359 -1.20 28.08 5.92
C ALA A 359 -0.56 27.15 4.87
N GLN A 360 0.47 26.40 5.25
CA GLN A 360 1.09 25.40 4.38
C GLN A 360 0.13 24.27 4.04
N ALA A 361 -0.61 23.75 5.02
CA ALA A 361 -1.61 22.71 4.78
C ALA A 361 -2.72 23.18 3.84
N ALA A 362 -3.18 24.43 3.98
CA ALA A 362 -4.15 25.04 3.05
C ALA A 362 -3.57 25.19 1.62
N LEU A 363 -2.32 25.61 1.50
CA LEU A 363 -1.62 25.70 0.21
C LEU A 363 -1.43 24.31 -0.42
N ASP A 364 -1.08 23.31 0.36
CA ASP A 364 -0.97 21.91 -0.09
C ASP A 364 -2.29 21.42 -0.70
N LEU A 365 -3.43 21.71 -0.03
CA LEU A 365 -4.77 21.37 -0.52
C LEU A 365 -5.14 22.12 -1.81
N ALA A 366 -4.74 23.39 -1.93
CA ALA A 366 -5.02 24.21 -3.11
C ALA A 366 -4.14 23.83 -4.31
N SER A 367 -2.88 23.44 -4.06
CA SER A 367 -1.88 23.20 -5.10
C SER A 367 -1.71 21.72 -5.49
N GLY A 368 -2.26 20.79 -4.68
CA GLY A 368 -2.03 19.34 -4.83
C GLY A 368 -0.65 18.88 -4.39
N GLY A 369 0.10 19.72 -3.69
CA GLY A 369 1.42 19.43 -3.11
C GLY A 369 1.32 18.87 -1.69
N TYR A 370 0.45 17.89 -1.48
CA TYR A 370 0.13 17.35 -0.15
C TYR A 370 1.38 16.88 0.59
N ALA A 371 1.47 17.23 1.87
CA ALA A 371 2.60 16.93 2.74
C ALA A 371 3.96 17.49 2.25
N GLY A 372 3.92 18.59 1.49
CA GLY A 372 5.12 19.22 0.93
C GLY A 372 5.67 18.54 -0.31
N THR A 373 4.94 17.62 -0.92
CA THR A 373 5.32 17.06 -2.22
C THR A 373 5.25 18.13 -3.33
N PRO A 374 5.93 17.94 -4.46
CA PRO A 374 5.82 18.83 -5.60
C PRO A 374 4.39 19.11 -6.01
N THR A 375 4.08 20.37 -6.30
CA THR A 375 2.73 20.85 -6.60
C THR A 375 2.22 20.35 -7.95
N ALA A 376 0.93 20.03 -8.01
CA ALA A 376 0.23 19.56 -9.21
C ALA A 376 -0.89 20.52 -9.62
N TRP A 377 -0.56 21.81 -9.83
CA TRP A 377 -1.50 22.90 -10.10
C TRP A 377 -2.54 22.58 -11.17
N ALA A 378 -2.13 21.97 -12.28
CA ALA A 378 -3.07 21.61 -13.35
C ALA A 378 -4.15 20.63 -12.87
N VAL A 379 -3.78 19.62 -12.09
CA VAL A 379 -4.73 18.66 -11.51
C VAL A 379 -5.62 19.33 -10.47
N SER A 380 -5.06 20.21 -9.66
CA SER A 380 -5.80 20.94 -8.61
C SER A 380 -6.83 21.89 -9.21
N VAL A 381 -6.48 22.65 -10.23
CA VAL A 381 -7.42 23.53 -10.95
C VAL A 381 -8.56 22.70 -11.56
N LEU A 382 -8.23 21.58 -12.21
CA LEU A 382 -9.26 20.68 -12.75
C LEU A 382 -10.15 20.11 -11.64
N ALA A 383 -9.57 19.74 -10.50
CA ALA A 383 -10.32 19.21 -9.35
C ALA A 383 -11.25 20.29 -8.74
N LEU A 384 -10.80 21.53 -8.62
CA LEU A 384 -11.63 22.66 -8.15
C LEU A 384 -12.78 22.96 -9.10
N ILE A 385 -12.53 22.96 -10.43
CA ILE A 385 -13.61 23.07 -11.44
C ILE A 385 -14.59 21.91 -11.28
N GLY A 386 -14.07 20.68 -11.14
CA GLY A 386 -14.90 19.49 -10.93
C GLY A 386 -15.70 19.54 -9.64
N ALA A 387 -15.13 20.04 -8.56
CA ALA A 387 -15.82 20.24 -7.29
C ALA A 387 -16.96 21.27 -7.42
N ALA A 388 -16.71 22.41 -8.06
CA ALA A 388 -17.71 23.44 -8.30
C ALA A 388 -18.88 22.92 -9.17
N VAL A 389 -18.60 22.11 -10.18
CA VAL A 389 -19.61 21.45 -11.02
C VAL A 389 -20.35 20.36 -10.24
N SER A 390 -19.61 19.58 -9.46
CA SER A 390 -20.12 18.45 -8.69
C SER A 390 -21.14 18.88 -7.64
N VAL A 391 -20.87 19.95 -6.89
CA VAL A 391 -21.77 20.50 -5.85
C VAL A 391 -23.13 20.91 -6.45
N ARG A 392 -23.15 21.41 -7.68
CA ARG A 392 -24.39 21.81 -8.37
C ARG A 392 -25.24 20.62 -8.84
N ARG A 393 -24.64 19.42 -8.93
CA ARG A 393 -25.31 18.20 -9.39
C ARG A 393 -25.53 17.24 -8.22
N ARG A 394 -26.78 17.02 -7.82
CA ARG A 394 -27.14 16.16 -6.68
C ARG A 394 -26.52 14.76 -6.73
N SER A 395 -26.31 14.22 -7.93
CA SER A 395 -25.76 12.87 -8.12
C SER A 395 -24.26 12.76 -7.81
N THR A 396 -23.49 13.85 -7.95
CA THR A 396 -22.04 13.88 -7.76
C THR A 396 -21.58 14.75 -6.59
N ALA A 397 -22.48 15.50 -5.95
CA ALA A 397 -22.15 16.39 -4.83
C ALA A 397 -21.42 15.70 -3.67
N TRP A 398 -21.71 14.42 -3.46
CA TRP A 398 -21.03 13.61 -2.46
C TRP A 398 -19.51 13.52 -2.65
N LEU A 399 -19.00 13.59 -3.90
CA LEU A 399 -17.57 13.59 -4.19
C LEU A 399 -16.87 14.78 -3.53
N THR A 400 -17.46 15.98 -3.66
CA THR A 400 -16.91 17.20 -3.06
C THR A 400 -16.99 17.16 -1.53
N VAL A 401 -18.13 16.71 -0.98
CA VAL A 401 -18.29 16.56 0.48
C VAL A 401 -17.29 15.56 1.03
N ALA A 402 -17.09 14.45 0.36
CA ALA A 402 -16.14 13.42 0.75
C ALA A 402 -14.68 13.92 0.64
N TRP A 403 -14.37 14.69 -0.42
CA TRP A 403 -13.05 15.32 -0.54
C TRP A 403 -12.79 16.31 0.60
N LEU A 404 -13.76 17.13 0.95
CA LEU A 404 -13.66 18.07 2.07
C LEU A 404 -13.47 17.34 3.42
N ALA A 405 -14.12 16.19 3.62
CA ALA A 405 -13.93 15.37 4.81
C ALA A 405 -12.49 14.83 4.91
N LEU A 406 -11.93 14.31 3.81
CA LEU A 406 -10.52 13.87 3.79
C LEU A 406 -9.55 15.04 3.93
N ALA A 407 -9.85 16.20 3.32
CA ALA A 407 -9.07 17.42 3.43
C ALA A 407 -9.05 17.93 4.88
N PHE A 408 -10.16 17.85 5.59
CA PHE A 408 -10.25 18.18 7.01
C PHE A 408 -9.34 17.27 7.85
N LEU A 409 -9.42 15.93 7.65
CA LEU A 409 -8.56 14.98 8.36
C LEU A 409 -7.08 15.22 8.07
N TYR A 410 -6.74 15.48 6.81
CA TYR A 410 -5.38 15.86 6.42
C TYR A 410 -4.93 17.15 7.13
N GLY A 411 -5.75 18.20 7.12
CA GLY A 411 -5.46 19.46 7.79
C GLY A 411 -5.20 19.27 9.29
N VAL A 412 -6.02 18.44 9.96
CA VAL A 412 -5.83 18.08 11.37
C VAL A 412 -4.48 17.39 11.59
N ALA A 413 -4.15 16.37 10.79
CA ALA A 413 -2.89 15.65 10.95
C ALA A 413 -1.67 16.53 10.60
N ALA A 414 -1.78 17.32 9.55
CA ALA A 414 -0.67 18.10 9.01
C ALA A 414 -0.29 19.30 9.88
N SER A 415 -1.27 19.96 10.53
CA SER A 415 -1.03 21.28 11.09
C SER A 415 -1.53 21.50 12.53
N LEU A 416 -2.18 20.53 13.15
CA LEU A 416 -2.69 20.68 14.50
C LEU A 416 -1.75 19.98 15.50
N ASP A 417 -1.19 20.72 16.48
CA ASP A 417 -0.27 20.14 17.47
C ASP A 417 -0.97 19.57 18.70
N THR A 418 -2.23 19.96 18.94
CA THR A 418 -2.96 19.55 20.14
C THR A 418 -3.40 18.10 20.07
N GLN A 419 -2.74 17.22 20.81
CA GLN A 419 -3.03 15.78 20.84
C GLN A 419 -4.47 15.45 21.23
N LEU A 420 -5.07 16.25 22.10
CA LEU A 420 -6.47 16.10 22.55
C LEU A 420 -7.46 16.04 21.36
N LEU A 421 -7.20 16.82 20.29
CA LEU A 421 -8.03 16.85 19.10
C LEU A 421 -7.53 15.90 18.02
N ARG A 422 -6.21 15.70 17.91
CA ARG A 422 -5.61 14.82 16.90
C ARG A 422 -5.93 13.36 17.16
N LEU A 423 -5.74 12.88 18.40
CA LEU A 423 -5.90 11.47 18.74
C LEU A 423 -7.28 10.91 18.32
N PRO A 424 -8.42 11.50 18.69
CA PRO A 424 -9.72 10.97 18.30
C PRO A 424 -10.01 11.06 16.80
N LEU A 425 -9.41 12.03 16.08
CA LEU A 425 -9.70 12.26 14.66
C LEU A 425 -8.76 11.49 13.71
N VAL A 426 -7.47 11.44 14.03
CA VAL A 426 -6.44 10.90 13.13
C VAL A 426 -5.54 9.86 13.79
N GLY A 427 -5.83 9.47 15.04
CA GLY A 427 -5.06 8.47 15.79
C GLY A 427 -4.98 7.12 15.10
N ALA A 428 -6.07 6.68 14.46
CA ALA A 428 -6.08 5.43 13.69
C ALA A 428 -5.05 5.37 12.56
N TRP A 429 -4.50 6.52 12.14
CA TRP A 429 -3.39 6.65 11.19
C TRP A 429 -2.09 7.09 11.87
N TYR A 430 -1.93 6.88 13.18
CA TYR A 430 -0.76 7.31 13.96
C TYR A 430 -0.53 8.83 13.97
N GLY A 431 -1.55 9.64 13.64
CA GLY A 431 -1.39 11.07 13.41
C GLY A 431 -0.52 11.40 12.18
N ASP A 432 -0.19 10.43 11.37
CA ASP A 432 0.75 10.55 10.26
C ASP A 432 0.15 11.34 9.09
N THR A 433 0.75 12.49 8.82
CA THR A 433 0.38 13.41 7.73
C THR A 433 0.49 12.73 6.35
N TYR A 434 1.50 11.90 6.12
CA TYR A 434 1.76 11.27 4.83
C TYR A 434 0.73 10.20 4.50
N ARG A 435 0.28 9.44 5.49
CA ARG A 435 -0.82 8.47 5.32
C ARG A 435 -2.12 9.16 4.95
N LEU A 436 -2.44 10.29 5.56
CA LEU A 436 -3.65 11.05 5.23
C LEU A 436 -3.51 11.82 3.90
N ALA A 437 -2.32 12.32 3.57
CA ALA A 437 -2.03 12.90 2.26
C ALA A 437 -2.32 11.90 1.12
N ALA A 438 -1.96 10.62 1.30
CA ALA A 438 -2.18 9.57 0.32
C ALA A 438 -3.66 9.22 0.09
N LEU A 439 -4.58 9.60 0.98
CA LEU A 439 -6.03 9.41 0.79
C LEU A 439 -6.66 10.49 -0.10
N LEU A 440 -6.08 11.68 -0.19
CA LEU A 440 -6.65 12.80 -0.95
C LEU A 440 -6.79 12.50 -2.45
N PRO A 441 -5.81 11.87 -3.13
CA PRO A 441 -5.93 11.48 -4.53
C PRO A 441 -7.13 10.60 -4.86
N LEU A 442 -7.65 9.83 -3.89
CA LEU A 442 -8.86 9.00 -4.07
C LEU A 442 -10.05 9.80 -4.61
N LEU A 443 -10.12 11.08 -4.28
CA LEU A 443 -11.21 11.97 -4.70
C LEU A 443 -10.73 13.15 -5.54
N THR A 444 -9.49 13.62 -5.37
CA THR A 444 -8.92 14.67 -6.22
C THR A 444 -8.88 14.23 -7.68
N VAL A 445 -8.49 12.99 -7.97
CA VAL A 445 -8.44 12.44 -9.33
C VAL A 445 -9.84 12.34 -9.97
N PRO A 446 -10.86 11.73 -9.34
CA PRO A 446 -12.23 11.76 -9.87
C PRO A 446 -12.80 13.16 -10.04
N LEU A 447 -12.53 14.09 -9.13
CA LEU A 447 -12.97 15.49 -9.27
C LEU A 447 -12.28 16.17 -10.45
N ALA A 448 -10.97 15.98 -10.63
CA ALA A 448 -10.25 16.49 -11.79
C ALA A 448 -10.82 15.92 -13.10
N ALA A 449 -11.18 14.65 -13.13
CA ALA A 449 -11.85 14.03 -14.27
C ALA A 449 -13.24 14.63 -14.55
N VAL A 450 -14.01 15.00 -13.52
CA VAL A 450 -15.25 15.77 -13.68
C VAL A 450 -14.97 17.15 -14.27
N GLY A 451 -13.88 17.80 -13.84
CA GLY A 451 -13.41 19.08 -14.40
C GLY A 451 -13.09 18.98 -15.89
N VAL A 452 -12.35 17.94 -16.31
CA VAL A 452 -12.06 17.67 -17.72
C VAL A 452 -13.36 17.51 -18.53
N VAL A 453 -14.30 16.71 -18.03
CA VAL A 453 -15.62 16.53 -18.68
C VAL A 453 -16.36 17.87 -18.79
N ALA A 454 -16.35 18.68 -17.74
CA ALA A 454 -17.03 19.97 -17.74
C ALA A 454 -16.43 20.94 -18.76
N LEU A 455 -15.10 20.99 -18.87
CA LEU A 455 -14.42 21.83 -19.87
C LEU A 455 -14.70 21.36 -21.30
N VAL A 456 -14.65 20.06 -21.56
CA VAL A 456 -15.00 19.49 -22.88
C VAL A 456 -16.46 19.77 -23.24
N ASP A 457 -17.39 19.59 -22.30
CA ASP A 457 -18.82 19.88 -22.52
C ASP A 457 -19.04 21.38 -22.75
N LEU A 458 -18.32 22.28 -22.08
CA LEU A 458 -18.38 23.73 -22.30
C LEU A 458 -17.83 24.12 -23.67
N SER A 459 -16.63 23.60 -24.03
CA SER A 459 -16.04 23.86 -25.35
C SER A 459 -16.94 23.36 -26.49
N ALA A 460 -17.58 22.21 -26.32
CA ALA A 460 -18.53 21.68 -27.30
C ALA A 460 -19.77 22.59 -27.49
N ARG A 461 -20.22 23.30 -26.46
CA ARG A 461 -21.31 24.25 -26.53
C ARG A 461 -20.90 25.55 -27.22
N LEU A 462 -19.66 25.98 -27.08
CA LEU A 462 -19.12 27.18 -27.71
C LEU A 462 -18.81 27.00 -29.21
N LEU A 463 -18.70 25.76 -29.69
CA LEU A 463 -18.35 25.38 -31.06
C LEU A 463 -19.49 24.54 -31.73
N PRO A 464 -20.75 24.95 -31.70
CA PRO A 464 -21.86 24.09 -32.10
C PRO A 464 -21.89 23.75 -33.61
N SER A 465 -21.30 24.60 -34.47
CA SER A 465 -21.26 24.39 -35.92
C SER A 465 -20.22 23.39 -36.41
N ALA A 466 -19.23 23.02 -35.55
CA ALA A 466 -18.09 22.17 -35.92
C ALA A 466 -18.26 20.74 -35.37
N ARG A 467 -19.20 19.94 -35.93
CA ARG A 467 -19.44 18.55 -35.48
C ARG A 467 -18.18 17.67 -35.45
N ALA A 468 -17.24 17.85 -36.37
CA ALA A 468 -15.98 17.15 -36.39
C ALA A 468 -15.10 17.57 -35.19
N ALA A 469 -15.00 18.89 -34.91
CA ALA A 469 -14.26 19.41 -33.79
C ALA A 469 -14.81 18.93 -32.44
N THR A 470 -16.15 18.90 -32.27
CA THR A 470 -16.77 18.43 -31.01
C THR A 470 -16.51 16.95 -30.74
N ARG A 471 -16.33 16.10 -31.76
CA ARG A 471 -15.93 14.69 -31.62
C ARG A 471 -14.46 14.54 -31.26
N ALA A 472 -13.61 15.46 -31.70
CA ALA A 472 -12.16 15.45 -31.43
C ALA A 472 -11.80 15.96 -30.01
N LEU A 473 -12.61 16.83 -29.40
CA LEU A 473 -12.34 17.44 -28.08
C LEU A 473 -11.97 16.44 -26.98
N PRO A 474 -12.70 15.30 -26.78
CA PRO A 474 -12.34 14.34 -25.77
C PRO A 474 -10.95 13.72 -25.98
N TRP A 475 -10.58 13.50 -27.25
CA TRP A 475 -9.26 12.97 -27.62
C TRP A 475 -8.16 14.02 -27.41
N ALA A 476 -8.43 15.27 -27.82
CA ALA A 476 -7.49 16.36 -27.61
C ALA A 476 -7.21 16.60 -26.11
N ALA A 477 -8.25 16.59 -25.28
CA ALA A 477 -8.11 16.69 -23.82
C ALA A 477 -7.26 15.55 -23.25
N LEU A 478 -7.51 14.30 -23.68
CA LEU A 478 -6.76 13.15 -23.20
C LEU A 478 -5.31 13.18 -23.67
N LEU A 479 -5.06 13.50 -24.94
CA LEU A 479 -3.69 13.62 -25.49
C LEU A 479 -2.90 14.73 -24.79
N LEU A 480 -3.55 15.85 -24.45
CA LEU A 480 -2.90 16.91 -23.67
C LEU A 480 -2.52 16.42 -22.27
N ILE A 481 -3.39 15.70 -21.58
CA ILE A 481 -3.09 15.11 -20.27
C ILE A 481 -1.88 14.17 -20.38
N LEU A 482 -1.84 13.31 -21.39
CA LEU A 482 -0.75 12.36 -21.59
C LEU A 482 0.57 13.05 -21.98
N ALA A 483 0.51 14.11 -22.79
CA ALA A 483 1.68 14.90 -23.14
C ALA A 483 2.27 15.61 -21.90
N LEU A 484 1.41 16.21 -21.07
CA LEU A 484 1.84 16.80 -19.80
C LEU A 484 2.40 15.73 -18.84
N GLY A 485 1.83 14.54 -18.84
CA GLY A 485 2.34 13.39 -18.08
C GLY A 485 3.73 12.95 -18.56
N ALA A 486 3.93 12.83 -19.86
CA ALA A 486 5.23 12.52 -20.44
C ALA A 486 6.30 13.57 -20.07
N THR A 487 5.93 14.86 -20.13
CA THR A 487 6.81 15.95 -19.70
C THR A 487 7.15 15.83 -18.21
N ALA A 488 6.16 15.51 -17.36
CA ALA A 488 6.38 15.32 -15.93
C ALA A 488 7.32 14.15 -15.63
N VAL A 489 7.24 13.05 -16.39
CA VAL A 489 8.20 11.93 -16.28
C VAL A 489 9.60 12.35 -16.71
N ALA A 490 9.72 13.07 -17.80
CA ALA A 490 11.03 13.55 -18.28
C ALA A 490 11.72 14.51 -17.29
N LEU A 491 10.93 15.30 -16.55
CA LEU A 491 11.42 16.22 -15.52
C LEU A 491 11.57 15.56 -14.13
N GLN A 492 11.11 14.33 -13.95
CA GLN A 492 11.11 13.64 -12.66
C GLN A 492 12.49 13.56 -11.99
N PRO A 493 13.61 13.30 -12.68
CA PRO A 493 14.94 13.29 -12.05
C PRO A 493 15.31 14.62 -11.40
N VAL A 494 14.77 15.74 -11.91
CA VAL A 494 14.95 17.08 -11.34
C VAL A 494 14.04 17.30 -10.13
N VAL A 495 12.81 16.81 -10.18
CA VAL A 495 11.78 17.00 -9.16
C VAL A 495 11.97 16.07 -7.96
N GLN A 496 12.46 14.85 -8.16
CA GLN A 496 12.72 13.88 -7.09
C GLN A 496 13.84 14.29 -6.13
N ARG A 497 14.73 15.18 -6.55
CA ARG A 497 15.79 15.74 -5.69
C ARG A 497 15.28 16.60 -4.53
N HIS A 498 13.97 16.81 -4.43
CA HIS A 498 13.34 17.66 -3.41
C HIS A 498 12.22 16.91 -2.66
N HIS A 499 12.44 15.64 -2.38
CA HIS A 499 11.50 14.89 -1.57
C HIS A 499 11.65 15.28 -0.09
N VAL A 500 10.54 15.66 0.56
CA VAL A 500 10.53 16.00 1.99
C VAL A 500 9.92 14.84 2.76
N ALA A 501 10.76 14.12 3.52
CA ALA A 501 10.30 13.14 4.49
C ALA A 501 10.68 13.63 5.91
N ASN A 502 9.76 13.57 6.85
CA ASN A 502 9.96 14.01 8.23
C ASN A 502 10.50 15.45 8.37
N GLY A 503 10.14 16.35 7.45
CA GLY A 503 10.66 17.72 7.42
C GLY A 503 12.08 17.85 6.85
N VAL A 504 12.70 16.77 6.44
CA VAL A 504 14.04 16.75 5.81
C VAL A 504 13.88 16.58 4.31
N THR A 505 14.60 17.41 3.53
CA THR A 505 14.66 17.25 2.08
C THR A 505 15.66 16.16 1.73
N GLU A 506 15.17 15.02 1.24
CA GLU A 506 16.02 13.96 0.71
C GLU A 506 16.35 14.22 -0.76
N THR A 507 17.63 14.12 -1.10
CA THR A 507 18.13 14.39 -2.45
C THR A 507 18.31 13.15 -3.30
N GLN A 508 18.18 11.95 -2.68
CA GLN A 508 18.37 10.65 -3.34
C GLN A 508 17.15 9.74 -3.14
N SER A 509 16.96 8.79 -4.06
CA SER A 509 16.00 7.72 -3.86
C SER A 509 16.46 6.82 -2.69
N ARG A 510 15.52 6.38 -1.89
CA ARG A 510 15.76 5.40 -0.81
C ARG A 510 16.15 4.01 -1.31
N PHE A 511 16.19 3.79 -2.61
CA PHE A 511 16.64 2.54 -3.23
C PHE A 511 18.10 2.62 -3.72
N VAL A 512 18.76 3.76 -3.56
CA VAL A 512 20.19 3.88 -3.83
C VAL A 512 20.95 3.21 -2.69
N SER A 513 21.94 2.38 -3.04
CA SER A 513 22.86 1.73 -2.12
C SER A 513 24.28 2.20 -2.41
N ASP A 514 24.95 2.72 -1.40
CA ASP A 514 26.36 3.09 -1.39
C ASP A 514 26.98 2.83 -0.02
N ALA A 515 28.25 3.14 0.16
CA ALA A 515 28.96 2.89 1.41
C ALA A 515 28.39 3.64 2.64
N SER A 516 27.60 4.68 2.42
CA SER A 516 26.99 5.50 3.48
C SER A 516 25.56 5.09 3.81
N THR A 517 24.91 4.25 2.99
CA THR A 517 23.53 3.83 3.18
C THR A 517 23.41 2.77 4.26
N TRP A 518 22.19 2.54 4.73
CA TRP A 518 21.91 1.60 5.82
C TRP A 518 22.40 0.18 5.50
N LEU A 519 22.08 -0.32 4.31
CA LEU A 519 22.61 -1.55 3.73
C LEU A 519 23.59 -1.16 2.61
N SER A 520 24.88 -1.24 2.88
CA SER A 520 25.91 -1.01 1.87
C SER A 520 26.03 -2.18 0.89
N PRO A 521 26.66 -1.99 -0.29
CA PRO A 521 26.91 -3.09 -1.22
C PRO A 521 27.73 -4.23 -0.63
N ASP A 522 28.76 -3.94 0.17
CA ASP A 522 29.62 -4.94 0.82
C ASP A 522 28.82 -5.77 1.81
N GLU A 523 28.05 -5.11 2.68
CA GLU A 523 27.17 -5.78 3.64
C GLU A 523 26.15 -6.69 2.95
N ARG A 524 25.53 -6.20 1.87
CA ARG A 524 24.58 -6.99 1.08
C ARG A 524 25.22 -8.24 0.50
N THR A 525 26.39 -8.09 -0.11
CA THR A 525 27.13 -9.22 -0.71
C THR A 525 27.48 -10.27 0.34
N LEU A 526 27.93 -9.84 1.52
CA LEU A 526 28.23 -10.77 2.62
C LEU A 526 26.98 -11.45 3.15
N LEU A 527 25.87 -10.71 3.35
CA LEU A 527 24.60 -11.27 3.82
C LEU A 527 24.04 -12.33 2.84
N GLU A 528 24.13 -12.10 1.54
CA GLU A 528 23.66 -13.05 0.52
C GLU A 528 24.51 -14.36 0.50
N ARG A 529 25.73 -14.35 1.06
CA ARG A 529 26.59 -15.54 1.20
C ARG A 529 26.36 -16.32 2.50
N LEU A 530 25.73 -15.74 3.54
CA LEU A 530 25.52 -16.40 4.84
C LEU A 530 24.99 -17.84 4.75
N PRO A 531 24.04 -18.20 3.87
CA PRO A 531 23.54 -19.58 3.78
C PRO A 531 24.60 -20.61 3.36
N ARG A 532 25.77 -20.16 2.87
CA ARG A 532 26.87 -21.02 2.45
C ARG A 532 28.02 -21.05 3.48
N THR A 533 28.03 -20.11 4.42
CA THR A 533 29.13 -19.88 5.36
C THR A 533 28.76 -20.21 6.80
N VAL A 534 27.47 -20.24 7.12
CA VAL A 534 26.93 -20.48 8.46
C VAL A 534 26.03 -21.72 8.45
N ASP A 535 26.16 -22.59 9.45
CA ASP A 535 25.32 -23.78 9.57
C ASP A 535 23.88 -23.38 9.94
N THR A 536 22.93 -24.19 9.45
CA THR A 536 21.49 -23.94 9.66
C THR A 536 21.15 -23.99 11.15
N GLY A 537 20.57 -22.93 11.68
CA GLY A 537 20.10 -22.81 13.06
C GLY A 537 21.10 -22.15 14.00
N GLU A 538 22.31 -21.86 13.56
CA GLU A 538 23.27 -21.09 14.35
C GLU A 538 22.91 -19.60 14.32
N ARG A 539 22.82 -18.99 15.50
CA ARG A 539 22.44 -17.58 15.63
C ARG A 539 23.61 -16.65 15.37
N ILE A 540 23.29 -15.64 14.54
CA ILE A 540 24.20 -14.55 14.21
C ILE A 540 23.69 -13.29 14.91
N ILE A 541 24.54 -12.59 15.67
CA ILE A 541 24.21 -11.29 16.23
C ILE A 541 24.76 -10.18 15.34
N GLY A 542 24.05 -9.05 15.26
CA GLY A 542 24.50 -7.89 14.50
C GLY A 542 23.93 -6.58 15.02
N ASN A 543 24.51 -5.48 14.58
CA ASN A 543 24.00 -4.14 14.89
C ASN A 543 22.82 -3.81 13.95
N PRO A 544 21.55 -3.73 14.44
CA PRO A 544 20.39 -3.45 13.58
C PRO A 544 20.37 -2.02 13.03
N GLY A 545 21.21 -1.11 13.52
CA GLY A 545 21.46 0.21 12.93
C GLY A 545 22.32 0.18 11.68
N THR A 546 22.75 -1.01 11.23
CA THR A 546 23.51 -1.27 9.99
C THR A 546 22.73 -2.22 9.10
N GLY A 547 23.29 -2.63 7.97
CA GLY A 547 22.71 -3.64 7.08
C GLY A 547 22.43 -4.99 7.73
N ALA A 548 22.95 -5.27 8.93
CA ALA A 548 22.65 -6.51 9.67
C ALA A 548 21.15 -6.73 9.91
N ALA A 549 20.34 -5.66 10.02
CA ALA A 549 18.89 -5.75 10.11
C ALA A 549 18.23 -6.46 8.90
N PHE A 550 18.89 -6.47 7.76
CA PHE A 550 18.43 -7.16 6.54
C PHE A 550 18.86 -8.62 6.47
N GLY A 551 19.66 -9.09 7.43
CA GLY A 551 20.28 -10.40 7.39
C GLY A 551 19.26 -11.52 7.19
N TYR A 552 18.27 -11.63 8.08
CA TYR A 552 17.19 -12.61 7.92
C TYR A 552 16.45 -12.47 6.59
N ALA A 553 16.09 -11.24 6.23
CA ALA A 553 15.30 -10.97 5.03
C ALA A 553 16.01 -11.41 3.73
N LEU A 554 17.32 -11.21 3.64
CA LEU A 554 18.11 -11.50 2.43
C LEU A 554 18.66 -12.94 2.40
N SER A 555 19.05 -13.50 3.56
CA SER A 555 19.70 -14.81 3.63
C SER A 555 18.82 -15.95 4.16
N GLY A 556 17.85 -15.66 5.03
CA GLY A 556 17.14 -16.68 5.81
C GLY A 556 17.92 -17.18 7.03
N ALA A 557 19.17 -16.73 7.24
CA ALA A 557 19.93 -17.05 8.43
C ALA A 557 19.32 -16.41 9.70
N ASP A 558 19.48 -17.03 10.86
CA ASP A 558 18.98 -16.50 12.15
C ASP A 558 19.82 -15.30 12.60
N VAL A 559 19.64 -14.15 11.92
CA VAL A 559 20.28 -12.89 12.27
C VAL A 559 19.40 -12.13 13.26
N TYR A 560 19.94 -11.90 14.46
CA TYR A 560 19.25 -11.19 15.53
C TYR A 560 19.96 -9.85 15.86
N PRO A 561 19.20 -8.76 15.97
CA PRO A 561 17.77 -8.58 15.66
C PRO A 561 17.50 -8.52 14.17
N ALA A 562 16.39 -9.11 13.72
CA ALA A 562 15.98 -9.14 12.32
C ALA A 562 15.32 -7.81 11.84
N LYS A 563 15.28 -6.80 12.70
CA LYS A 563 14.65 -5.51 12.43
C LYS A 563 15.22 -4.45 13.37
N TRP A 564 15.25 -3.21 12.93
CA TRP A 564 15.54 -2.05 13.79
C TRP A 564 14.31 -1.69 14.65
N GLN A 565 14.54 -1.13 15.86
CA GLN A 565 13.49 -0.75 16.81
C GLN A 565 12.54 -1.90 17.22
N VAL A 566 13.10 -3.04 17.60
CA VAL A 566 12.35 -4.08 18.30
C VAL A 566 12.66 -4.05 19.79
N PRO A 567 11.78 -4.54 20.66
CA PRO A 567 12.15 -4.89 22.04
C PRO A 567 13.33 -5.86 22.01
N LEU A 568 14.38 -5.53 22.73
CA LEU A 568 15.61 -6.30 22.74
C LEU A 568 15.73 -7.02 24.09
N ALA A 569 16.13 -8.28 24.05
CA ALA A 569 16.43 -9.04 25.26
C ALA A 569 17.51 -8.33 26.08
N PRO A 570 17.47 -8.32 27.44
CA PRO A 570 18.49 -7.68 28.27
C PRO A 570 19.90 -8.14 27.95
N ALA A 571 20.10 -9.45 27.65
CA ALA A 571 21.37 -10.03 27.24
C ALA A 571 21.94 -9.36 25.98
N TYR A 572 21.09 -8.93 25.02
CA TYR A 572 21.56 -8.20 23.86
C TYR A 572 22.24 -6.88 24.22
N GLY A 573 21.72 -6.16 25.22
CA GLY A 573 22.34 -4.92 25.71
C GLY A 573 23.76 -5.14 26.22
N VAL A 574 24.02 -6.28 26.91
CA VAL A 574 25.36 -6.66 27.37
C VAL A 574 26.28 -6.88 26.17
N LEU A 575 25.81 -7.65 25.16
CA LEU A 575 26.60 -7.94 23.95
C LEU A 575 26.84 -6.69 23.09
N ALA A 576 25.85 -5.83 22.96
CA ALA A 576 25.95 -4.59 22.18
C ALA A 576 27.07 -3.64 22.69
N HIS A 577 27.40 -3.72 23.98
CA HIS A 577 28.42 -2.88 24.58
C HIS A 577 29.74 -3.64 24.82
N GLY A 578 29.68 -4.95 25.13
CA GLY A 578 30.81 -5.68 25.65
C GLY A 578 31.18 -6.98 24.94
N LEU A 579 30.54 -7.41 23.85
CA LEU A 579 30.84 -8.70 23.20
C LEU A 579 32.34 -8.85 22.88
N ARG A 580 32.99 -7.79 22.50
CA ARG A 580 34.42 -7.74 22.21
C ARG A 580 35.29 -8.19 23.40
N ASP A 581 34.79 -8.07 24.63
CA ASP A 581 35.48 -8.38 25.86
C ASP A 581 35.13 -9.80 26.38
N ALA A 582 34.52 -10.65 25.56
CA ALA A 582 34.04 -11.98 25.90
C ALA A 582 35.14 -12.91 26.53
N SER A 583 36.40 -12.75 26.12
CA SER A 583 37.51 -13.53 26.69
C SER A 583 37.89 -13.14 28.12
N SER A 584 37.42 -12.00 28.64
CA SER A 584 37.80 -11.46 29.95
C SER A 584 36.60 -11.18 30.87
N ASP A 585 35.39 -11.11 30.37
CA ASP A 585 34.18 -10.81 31.13
C ASP A 585 33.18 -12.00 31.13
N PRO A 586 33.04 -12.73 32.27
CA PRO A 586 32.09 -13.84 32.35
C PRO A 586 30.62 -13.43 32.06
N ALA A 587 30.21 -12.19 32.39
CA ALA A 587 28.84 -11.72 32.14
C ALA A 587 28.53 -11.64 30.64
N VAL A 588 29.56 -11.44 29.81
CA VAL A 588 29.43 -11.46 28.37
C VAL A 588 29.20 -12.89 27.87
N CYS A 589 29.93 -13.88 28.43
CA CYS A 589 29.70 -15.30 28.08
C CYS A 589 28.32 -15.79 28.53
N ASP A 590 27.83 -15.36 29.69
CA ASP A 590 26.46 -15.65 30.12
C ASP A 590 25.43 -15.09 29.11
N ALA A 591 25.66 -13.89 28.59
CA ALA A 591 24.80 -13.28 27.58
C ALA A 591 24.91 -13.98 26.21
N VAL A 592 26.10 -14.43 25.79
CA VAL A 592 26.30 -15.26 24.59
C VAL A 592 25.51 -16.56 24.70
N ALA A 593 25.60 -17.25 25.83
CA ALA A 593 24.86 -18.48 26.10
C ALA A 593 23.35 -18.24 26.17
N ALA A 594 22.91 -17.16 26.83
CA ALA A 594 21.49 -16.83 26.96
C ALA A 594 20.80 -16.55 25.61
N LEU A 595 21.54 -16.05 24.62
CA LEU A 595 21.03 -15.79 23.26
C LEU A 595 21.47 -16.85 22.25
N ASP A 596 22.23 -17.87 22.65
CA ASP A 596 22.75 -18.92 21.77
C ASP A 596 23.51 -18.36 20.56
N VAL A 597 24.43 -17.42 20.80
CA VAL A 597 25.17 -16.69 19.76
C VAL A 597 26.37 -17.50 19.31
N ALA A 598 26.41 -17.86 18.04
CA ALA A 598 27.57 -18.54 17.41
C ALA A 598 28.41 -17.55 16.59
N TYR A 599 27.83 -16.55 16.00
CA TYR A 599 28.52 -15.59 15.12
C TYR A 599 28.12 -14.14 15.39
N VAL A 600 28.99 -13.23 14.96
CA VAL A 600 28.71 -11.78 14.95
C VAL A 600 29.04 -11.16 13.59
N LEU A 601 28.14 -10.30 13.12
CA LEU A 601 28.36 -9.43 11.97
C LEU A 601 29.01 -8.13 12.45
N ASP A 602 30.21 -7.86 11.98
CA ASP A 602 30.87 -6.57 12.17
C ASP A 602 30.61 -5.67 10.93
N PHE A 603 29.60 -4.82 11.03
CA PHE A 603 29.24 -3.79 10.07
C PHE A 603 29.45 -2.37 10.65
N GLY A 604 30.23 -2.30 11.73
CA GLY A 604 30.53 -1.08 12.44
C GLY A 604 29.61 -0.78 13.63
N ALA A 605 30.09 0.08 14.53
CA ALA A 605 29.40 0.44 15.77
C ALA A 605 28.28 1.47 15.57
N GLY A 606 28.25 2.13 14.43
CA GLY A 606 27.35 3.26 14.17
C GLY A 606 25.92 2.82 13.86
N ASP A 607 24.97 3.73 14.07
CA ASP A 607 23.60 3.65 13.59
C ASP A 607 23.48 4.54 12.36
N ARG A 608 23.44 3.94 11.18
CA ARG A 608 23.31 4.65 9.90
C ARG A 608 21.88 5.13 9.66
N GLY A 609 20.89 4.58 10.39
CA GLY A 609 19.49 4.99 10.28
C GLY A 609 19.20 6.32 10.96
N THR A 610 19.67 6.50 12.21
CA THR A 610 19.40 7.71 13.01
C THR A 610 20.64 8.40 13.56
N GLY A 611 21.77 7.72 13.59
CA GLY A 611 23.03 8.20 14.17
C GLY A 611 23.01 8.33 15.70
N ARG A 612 21.98 7.85 16.37
CA ARG A 612 21.73 8.06 17.79
C ARG A 612 22.24 6.94 18.70
N VAL A 613 22.33 5.72 18.19
CA VAL A 613 22.70 4.55 18.97
C VAL A 613 24.06 4.05 18.51
N ARG A 614 24.95 3.72 19.47
CA ARG A 614 26.24 3.12 19.17
C ARG A 614 26.33 1.79 19.90
N MET A 615 26.84 0.76 19.20
CA MET A 615 27.02 -0.61 19.68
C MET A 615 28.50 -1.00 19.56
N PRO A 616 29.37 -0.47 20.46
CA PRO A 616 30.83 -0.67 20.33
C PRO A 616 31.27 -2.11 20.57
N GLY A 617 30.46 -2.93 21.25
CA GLY A 617 30.72 -4.34 21.47
C GLY A 617 30.58 -5.21 20.22
N LEU A 618 29.88 -4.71 19.18
CA LEU A 618 29.63 -5.47 17.95
C LEU A 618 30.55 -5.09 16.80
N THR A 619 31.76 -4.60 17.09
CA THR A 619 32.74 -4.22 16.06
C THR A 619 34.18 -4.31 16.58
N GLY A 620 35.14 -4.42 15.68
CA GLY A 620 36.58 -4.37 15.98
C GLY A 620 37.13 -5.68 16.50
N PHE A 621 36.75 -6.80 15.92
CA PHE A 621 37.21 -8.15 16.34
C PHE A 621 38.56 -8.56 15.79
N ALA A 622 39.12 -7.84 14.81
CA ALA A 622 40.43 -8.15 14.25
C ALA A 622 41.51 -8.12 15.31
N GLY A 623 42.21 -9.28 15.50
CA GLY A 623 43.24 -9.44 16.50
C GLY A 623 42.74 -9.67 17.94
N GLN A 624 41.44 -9.77 18.18
CA GLN A 624 40.86 -10.09 19.48
C GLN A 624 40.88 -11.61 19.70
N SER A 625 41.32 -12.05 20.89
CA SER A 625 41.25 -13.48 21.30
C SER A 625 39.79 -13.89 21.45
N GLY A 626 39.44 -15.10 20.98
CA GLY A 626 38.07 -15.63 21.08
C GLY A 626 37.17 -15.25 19.91
N PHE A 627 37.73 -14.73 18.83
CA PHE A 627 37.01 -14.46 17.59
C PHE A 627 37.82 -14.97 16.38
N GLU A 628 37.16 -15.71 15.50
CA GLU A 628 37.72 -16.26 14.27
C GLU A 628 37.02 -15.65 13.05
N LEU A 629 37.79 -15.08 12.12
CA LEU A 629 37.25 -14.54 10.87
C LEU A 629 36.75 -15.68 9.98
N VAL A 630 35.47 -15.63 9.58
CA VAL A 630 34.85 -16.64 8.73
C VAL A 630 34.71 -16.16 7.30
N ASP A 631 34.22 -14.91 7.09
CA ASP A 631 34.03 -14.30 5.77
C ASP A 631 34.18 -12.80 5.88
N SER A 632 34.54 -12.14 4.77
CA SER A 632 34.62 -10.68 4.69
C SER A 632 34.39 -10.19 3.29
N GLU A 633 33.84 -8.95 3.18
CA GLU A 633 33.64 -8.22 1.94
C GLU A 633 33.86 -6.72 2.21
N GLY A 634 34.89 -6.13 1.62
CA GLY A 634 35.24 -4.73 1.87
C GLY A 634 35.37 -4.42 3.36
N SER A 635 34.46 -3.59 3.88
CA SER A 635 34.42 -3.21 5.30
C SER A 635 33.53 -4.10 6.16
N ALA A 636 32.79 -5.03 5.57
CA ALA A 636 31.90 -5.95 6.27
C ALA A 636 32.58 -7.27 6.59
N SER A 637 32.37 -7.85 7.80
CA SER A 637 32.95 -9.12 8.18
C SER A 637 32.04 -9.95 9.09
N LEU A 638 32.20 -11.29 8.99
CA LEU A 638 31.53 -12.29 9.80
C LEU A 638 32.56 -13.00 10.66
N TRP A 639 32.33 -13.04 11.95
CA TRP A 639 33.22 -13.64 12.93
C TRP A 639 32.51 -14.74 13.70
N ARG A 640 33.17 -15.88 13.91
CA ARG A 640 32.74 -16.92 14.85
C ARG A 640 33.16 -16.53 16.27
N VAL A 641 32.24 -16.67 17.22
CA VAL A 641 32.52 -16.43 18.66
C VAL A 641 33.05 -17.73 19.27
N THR A 642 34.32 -17.76 19.64
CA THR A 642 34.99 -18.92 20.25
C THR A 642 35.39 -18.65 21.70
N ALA A 643 35.32 -17.42 22.18
CA ALA A 643 35.72 -16.99 23.52
C ALA A 643 34.97 -17.71 24.65
N CYS A 644 33.70 -18.07 24.43
CA CYS A 644 32.83 -18.67 25.45
C CYS A 644 32.58 -20.17 25.23
N ALA A 645 33.35 -20.81 24.34
CA ALA A 645 33.34 -22.26 24.17
C ALA A 645 34.19 -22.91 25.29
N GLY A 646 33.54 -23.24 26.40
CA GLY A 646 34.09 -23.91 27.54
C GLY A 646 33.35 -25.19 27.88
#